data_aad46b149ea1827f3de99b688a024458
#
_entry.id   aad46b149ea1827f3de99b688a024458
#
_cell.length_a   1.000
_cell.length_b   1.000
_cell.length_c   1.000
_cell.angle_alpha   90.00
_cell.angle_beta   90.00
_cell.angle_gamma   90.00
#
_symmetry.space_group_name_H-M   'P 1'
#
loop_
_entity.id
_entity.type
_entity.pdbx_description
1 polymer ?
#
loop_
_entity_poly.entity_id
_entity_poly.type
_entity_poly.pdbx_seq_one_letter_code
_entity_poly.pdbx_strand_id
1 'polypeptide(L)'
;MTHEEIPALYGSLVFNDKVMRNKLPKDMYKALRKTIENGTHLELDVANSVAVAMKEWAVENGATHYTHWFQPMTGFTAEKHDSFITPVGDGEVIMDFSGKELVKGEPDASSFPSGGLRATFEARGYTAWDPTSPAFIKDGTLYIPTAFCSYSGEALDKKTPLLRSMETLNTEAVKMLKLLGNETVTSISTTIGPEQEYFLVDKDLYKKRKDLVFCGRTLFGAPAPKGQEMEDHYFGSLKPKVAAYMHDLDVELWKLGIPAKTKHNEVAPAQHELAPIFDTANVAVDHNQLTMEIMKKVADKHGLVCLLHEKPFEGINGSGNHNNWSLITNDGVNLLNPGSTPAQNIQFLVFLMAVIKAVDEYADLMRVSATSAGNDHRLGGNEAPPAIVSIFLGDELTAVLESIENDTFFGKQKKVQLDIGAHVLPHFVKDTTDRNRTSPFAFTGNKFEFRMLGSAASVANPNVVLNTAVAEALAQFYTELEGTKPEDMEQAVHELIKRAIRKHKKVIFNGNGYTDEWVAEAEKRGLYNLPSTPDCLPQLLADKNVELFTKHHVFTKEELTSRYEIKLENYVKTIGIEARTLAEMITKDFLPAVSTYAAEVSKNAAAKKSFMAAADTTSEEALVEKLSTAYTALTAEVTELKTLIDTSFALEDTQKCAEAFHDQVLAKMEDIRTIASDIEALIPDSILSYPTYDQLLFSL
;
A
#
# COMPACT_ATOMS: atom_id res chain seq x y z
N MET A 1 19.93 -15.91 18.81
CA MET A 1 19.14 -15.11 19.79
C MET A 1 18.34 -16.08 20.64
N THR A 2 18.44 -16.00 21.96
CA THR A 2 17.66 -16.85 22.86
C THR A 2 16.24 -16.29 23.02
N HIS A 3 15.30 -17.11 23.47
CA HIS A 3 13.93 -16.64 23.64
C HIS A 3 13.76 -15.59 24.78
N GLU A 4 14.75 -15.46 25.68
CA GLU A 4 14.83 -14.43 26.73
C GLU A 4 15.31 -13.07 26.16
N GLU A 5 16.04 -13.08 25.07
CA GLU A 5 16.57 -11.88 24.42
C GLU A 5 15.51 -11.12 23.60
N ILE A 6 14.56 -11.83 22.96
CA ILE A 6 13.54 -11.21 22.10
C ILE A 6 12.63 -10.22 22.87
N PRO A 7 12.05 -10.57 24.06
CA PRO A 7 11.23 -9.62 24.80
C PRO A 7 12.00 -8.37 25.29
N ALA A 8 13.31 -8.50 25.54
CA ALA A 8 14.15 -7.39 25.91
C ALA A 8 14.55 -6.52 24.71
N LEU A 9 14.65 -7.12 23.54
CA LEU A 9 14.95 -6.47 22.27
C LEU A 9 13.78 -5.65 21.73
N TYR A 10 12.55 -6.17 21.91
CA TYR A 10 11.35 -5.56 21.33
C TYR A 10 11.13 -4.13 21.85
N GLY A 11 11.08 -3.17 20.92
CA GLY A 11 10.92 -1.75 21.22
C GLY A 11 12.12 -1.12 21.95
N SER A 12 13.31 -1.75 21.94
CA SER A 12 14.51 -1.22 22.61
C SER A 12 14.97 0.12 22.05
N LEU A 13 14.65 0.41 20.78
CA LEU A 13 14.97 1.66 20.10
C LEU A 13 13.73 2.57 19.92
N VAL A 14 12.72 2.43 20.78
CA VAL A 14 11.47 3.22 20.73
C VAL A 14 11.29 3.97 22.03
N PHE A 15 10.99 5.27 21.95
CA PHE A 15 10.58 6.10 23.08
C PHE A 15 9.13 5.79 23.44
N ASN A 16 8.90 4.56 23.93
CA ASN A 16 7.59 4.01 24.24
C ASN A 16 7.10 4.39 25.63
N ASP A 17 5.88 3.98 25.99
CA ASP A 17 5.25 4.28 27.28
C ASP A 17 6.12 3.89 28.49
N LYS A 18 6.82 2.75 28.41
CA LYS A 18 7.74 2.30 29.46
C LYS A 18 8.91 3.28 29.64
N VAL A 19 9.50 3.76 28.54
CA VAL A 19 10.59 4.74 28.57
C VAL A 19 10.08 6.08 29.07
N MET A 20 8.93 6.56 28.56
CA MET A 20 8.29 7.81 29.00
C MET A 20 8.03 7.80 30.51
N ARG A 21 7.48 6.71 31.03
CA ARG A 21 7.18 6.56 32.47
C ARG A 21 8.41 6.58 33.36
N ASN A 22 9.53 6.07 32.86
CA ASN A 22 10.80 6.02 33.60
C ASN A 22 11.62 7.32 33.52
N LYS A 23 11.50 8.06 32.41
CA LYS A 23 12.31 9.23 32.11
C LYS A 23 11.63 10.58 32.46
N LEU A 24 10.29 10.60 32.42
CA LEU A 24 9.53 11.83 32.69
C LEU A 24 9.14 11.95 34.18
N PRO A 25 9.10 13.20 34.74
CA PRO A 25 8.41 13.48 35.99
C PRO A 25 6.95 13.02 35.91
N LYS A 26 6.39 12.52 37.04
CA LYS A 26 5.06 11.88 37.07
C LYS A 26 3.93 12.77 36.53
N ASP A 27 3.98 14.06 36.83
CA ASP A 27 3.00 15.06 36.39
C ASP A 27 3.12 15.32 34.89
N MET A 28 4.33 15.43 34.35
CA MET A 28 4.61 15.61 32.93
C MET A 28 4.19 14.36 32.13
N TYR A 29 4.48 13.16 32.65
CA TYR A 29 4.02 11.91 32.06
C TYR A 29 2.48 11.85 31.98
N LYS A 30 1.77 12.19 33.07
CA LYS A 30 0.32 12.23 33.09
C LYS A 30 -0.26 13.26 32.13
N ALA A 31 0.35 14.45 32.03
CA ALA A 31 -0.09 15.47 31.09
C ALA A 31 0.09 15.03 29.63
N LEU A 32 1.24 14.44 29.29
CA LEU A 32 1.49 13.86 27.97
C LEU A 32 0.49 12.75 27.64
N ARG A 33 0.23 11.81 28.57
CA ARG A 33 -0.77 10.74 28.38
C ARG A 33 -2.17 11.30 28.12
N LYS A 34 -2.56 12.35 28.85
CA LYS A 34 -3.84 13.02 28.63
C LYS A 34 -3.93 13.64 27.23
N THR A 35 -2.83 14.24 26.73
CA THR A 35 -2.76 14.76 25.36
C THR A 35 -2.93 13.61 24.34
N ILE A 36 -2.21 12.51 24.52
CA ILE A 36 -2.27 11.34 23.62
C ILE A 36 -3.67 10.69 23.60
N GLU A 37 -4.28 10.53 24.78
CA GLU A 37 -5.56 9.80 24.94
C GLU A 37 -6.78 10.64 24.57
N ASN A 38 -6.75 11.94 24.84
CA ASN A 38 -7.92 12.81 24.70
C ASN A 38 -7.78 13.87 23.58
N GLY A 39 -6.65 13.91 22.86
CA GLY A 39 -6.40 14.93 21.83
C GLY A 39 -6.32 16.37 22.39
N THR A 40 -5.95 16.54 23.66
CA THR A 40 -5.84 17.86 24.27
C THR A 40 -4.56 18.58 23.82
N HIS A 41 -4.60 19.92 23.79
CA HIS A 41 -3.41 20.73 23.47
C HIS A 41 -2.22 20.39 24.39
N LEU A 42 -1.02 20.34 23.79
CA LEU A 42 0.22 20.11 24.53
C LEU A 42 0.80 21.43 25.02
N GLU A 43 0.94 21.57 26.34
CA GLU A 43 1.58 22.74 26.96
C GLU A 43 3.09 22.74 26.69
N LEU A 44 3.66 23.93 26.51
CA LEU A 44 5.10 24.10 26.20
C LEU A 44 6.01 23.50 27.28
N ASP A 45 5.63 23.62 28.54
CA ASP A 45 6.42 23.07 29.67
C ASP A 45 6.47 21.55 29.64
N VAL A 46 5.35 20.90 29.20
CA VAL A 46 5.32 19.46 28.97
C VAL A 46 6.23 19.10 27.79
N ALA A 47 6.14 19.87 26.70
CA ALA A 47 7.00 19.66 25.52
C ALA A 47 8.49 19.80 25.86
N ASN A 48 8.88 20.80 26.67
CA ASN A 48 10.25 20.94 27.12
C ASN A 48 10.74 19.76 27.96
N SER A 49 9.92 19.30 28.89
CA SER A 49 10.25 18.10 29.69
C SER A 49 10.39 16.85 28.85
N VAL A 50 9.51 16.66 27.85
CA VAL A 50 9.57 15.53 26.92
C VAL A 50 10.82 15.63 26.04
N ALA A 51 11.15 16.81 25.52
CA ALA A 51 12.32 17.01 24.66
C ALA A 51 13.63 16.65 25.39
N VAL A 52 13.79 17.10 26.62
CA VAL A 52 14.97 16.78 27.46
C VAL A 52 15.07 15.27 27.71
N ALA A 53 13.96 14.61 28.13
CA ALA A 53 13.93 13.18 28.38
C ALA A 53 14.18 12.36 27.12
N MET A 54 13.62 12.78 26.00
CA MET A 54 13.78 12.13 24.69
C MET A 54 15.22 12.25 24.19
N LYS A 55 15.83 13.42 24.28
CA LYS A 55 17.24 13.64 23.94
C LYS A 55 18.17 12.80 24.81
N GLU A 56 17.99 12.81 26.14
CA GLU A 56 18.83 12.03 27.06
C GLU A 56 18.75 10.53 26.73
N TRP A 57 17.54 10.02 26.55
CA TRP A 57 17.34 8.65 26.14
C TRP A 57 17.99 8.35 24.77
N ALA A 58 17.87 9.26 23.80
CA ALA A 58 18.46 9.08 22.47
C ALA A 58 19.99 9.04 22.52
N VAL A 59 20.61 9.96 23.28
CA VAL A 59 22.07 10.01 23.46
C VAL A 59 22.59 8.78 24.22
N GLU A 60 21.89 8.31 25.26
CA GLU A 60 22.21 7.05 25.96
C GLU A 60 22.20 5.83 25.01
N ASN A 61 21.38 5.89 23.95
CA ASN A 61 21.31 4.85 22.90
C ASN A 61 22.14 5.18 21.65
N GLY A 62 23.09 6.11 21.75
CA GLY A 62 24.09 6.41 20.72
C GLY A 62 23.65 7.39 19.63
N ALA A 63 22.52 8.07 19.77
CA ALA A 63 22.10 9.08 18.82
C ALA A 63 22.89 10.38 18.99
N THR A 64 23.27 10.99 17.88
CA THR A 64 23.98 12.29 17.83
C THR A 64 23.18 13.37 17.12
N HIS A 65 22.15 12.94 16.39
CA HIS A 65 21.27 13.78 15.57
C HIS A 65 19.82 13.47 15.85
N TYR A 66 18.95 14.37 15.44
CA TYR A 66 17.50 14.17 15.37
C TYR A 66 16.96 14.56 14.00
N THR A 67 15.79 14.06 13.64
CA THR A 67 15.06 14.45 12.44
C THR A 67 13.56 14.48 12.69
N HIS A 68 12.88 15.46 12.11
CA HIS A 68 11.44 15.44 11.97
C HIS A 68 11.10 14.56 10.76
N TRP A 69 10.59 13.38 11.06
CA TRP A 69 10.27 12.35 10.08
C TRP A 69 8.80 12.43 9.69
N PHE A 70 8.50 12.55 8.39
CA PHE A 70 7.14 12.67 7.88
C PHE A 70 6.95 11.93 6.56
N GLN A 71 5.69 11.78 6.15
CA GLN A 71 5.27 11.08 4.93
C GLN A 71 4.78 12.10 3.91
N PRO A 72 5.62 12.57 2.97
CA PRO A 72 5.22 13.56 1.96
C PRO A 72 4.18 12.98 0.99
N MET A 73 3.54 13.83 0.20
CA MET A 73 2.56 13.39 -0.81
C MET A 73 3.17 12.46 -1.85
N THR A 74 4.47 12.59 -2.14
CA THR A 74 5.23 11.72 -3.04
C THR A 74 6.38 11.02 -2.31
N GLY A 75 6.78 9.85 -2.80
CA GLY A 75 7.82 9.03 -2.15
C GLY A 75 7.32 8.34 -0.88
N PHE A 76 8.24 7.79 -0.09
CA PHE A 76 7.92 7.04 1.12
C PHE A 76 7.92 7.94 2.36
N THR A 77 9.10 8.48 2.70
CA THR A 77 9.34 9.29 3.88
C THR A 77 10.29 10.44 3.55
N ALA A 78 10.28 11.49 4.38
CA ALA A 78 11.19 12.62 4.29
C ALA A 78 11.85 12.88 5.64
N GLU A 79 13.12 13.27 5.60
CA GLU A 79 13.94 13.51 6.77
C GLU A 79 15.02 14.57 6.48
N LYS A 80 15.35 15.36 7.50
CA LYS A 80 16.48 16.30 7.50
C LYS A 80 17.15 16.25 8.86
N HIS A 81 18.37 15.75 8.90
CA HIS A 81 19.08 15.49 10.15
C HIS A 81 19.75 16.76 10.68
N ASP A 82 19.42 17.13 11.90
CA ASP A 82 20.08 18.20 12.65
C ASP A 82 20.82 17.60 13.86
N SER A 83 22.02 18.12 14.14
CA SER A 83 22.81 17.68 15.29
C SER A 83 22.25 18.26 16.59
N PHE A 84 22.39 17.53 17.71
CA PHE A 84 22.11 18.07 19.05
C PHE A 84 23.16 19.10 19.51
N ILE A 85 24.22 19.40 18.75
CA ILE A 85 25.31 20.26 19.15
C ILE A 85 24.86 21.72 19.19
N THR A 86 25.07 22.39 20.37
CA THR A 86 24.89 23.81 20.54
C THR A 86 26.21 24.42 21.07
N PRO A 87 26.86 25.33 20.33
CA PRO A 87 28.06 26.00 20.79
C PRO A 87 27.77 26.89 22.02
N VAL A 88 28.63 26.79 23.06
CA VAL A 88 28.53 27.60 24.30
C VAL A 88 29.66 28.61 24.45
N GLY A 89 30.57 28.71 23.51
CA GLY A 89 31.74 29.59 23.50
C GLY A 89 33.04 28.81 23.75
N ASP A 90 34.15 29.49 23.59
CA ASP A 90 35.52 28.98 23.83
C ASP A 90 35.86 27.66 23.14
N GLY A 91 35.16 27.32 22.03
CA GLY A 91 35.34 26.05 21.32
C GLY A 91 34.63 24.87 21.96
N GLU A 92 33.83 25.08 22.98
CA GLU A 92 33.03 24.04 23.64
C GLU A 92 31.61 23.96 23.07
N VAL A 93 31.01 22.78 23.17
CA VAL A 93 29.63 22.49 22.76
C VAL A 93 28.90 21.70 23.84
N ILE A 94 27.60 21.86 23.87
CA ILE A 94 26.69 21.01 24.66
C ILE A 94 25.76 20.24 23.70
N MET A 95 25.17 19.16 24.18
CA MET A 95 24.08 18.46 23.52
C MET A 95 22.74 19.01 24.05
N ASP A 96 22.02 19.74 23.25
CA ASP A 96 20.75 20.38 23.62
C ASP A 96 19.61 20.02 22.64
N PHE A 97 18.38 20.03 23.14
CA PHE A 97 17.16 19.84 22.37
C PHE A 97 15.97 20.39 23.15
N SER A 98 15.36 21.42 22.64
CA SER A 98 14.28 22.13 23.30
C SER A 98 12.90 21.64 22.92
N GLY A 99 11.88 21.92 23.74
CA GLY A 99 10.47 21.64 23.37
C GLY A 99 10.03 22.39 22.12
N LYS A 100 10.61 23.55 21.83
CA LYS A 100 10.34 24.28 20.60
C LYS A 100 10.83 23.49 19.35
N GLU A 101 12.02 22.91 19.47
CA GLU A 101 12.57 22.05 18.40
C GLU A 101 11.83 20.72 18.27
N LEU A 102 11.32 20.17 19.38
CA LEU A 102 10.49 18.98 19.38
C LEU A 102 9.16 19.21 18.64
N VAL A 103 8.42 20.27 19.01
CA VAL A 103 7.05 20.45 18.52
C VAL A 103 6.98 20.99 17.10
N LYS A 104 8.00 21.72 16.62
CA LYS A 104 7.97 22.37 15.32
C LYS A 104 9.35 22.40 14.64
N GLY A 105 9.36 21.98 13.36
CA GLY A 105 10.48 22.24 12.44
C GLY A 105 10.04 23.15 11.30
N GLU A 106 11.02 23.71 10.60
CA GLU A 106 10.80 24.60 9.45
C GLU A 106 11.63 24.12 8.23
N PRO A 107 11.25 22.99 7.60
CA PRO A 107 11.93 22.50 6.41
C PRO A 107 11.64 23.41 5.20
N ASP A 108 12.51 23.34 4.19
CA ASP A 108 12.28 24.01 2.91
C ASP A 108 11.18 23.28 2.12
N ALA A 109 9.99 23.87 2.10
CA ALA A 109 8.83 23.32 1.39
C ALA A 109 8.95 23.43 -0.14
N SER A 110 9.89 24.22 -0.67
CA SER A 110 10.09 24.36 -2.12
C SER A 110 10.62 23.06 -2.75
N SER A 111 11.23 22.18 -1.96
CA SER A 111 11.74 20.89 -2.39
C SER A 111 10.65 19.81 -2.54
N PHE A 112 9.40 20.09 -2.12
CA PHE A 112 8.29 19.13 -2.15
C PHE A 112 7.22 19.56 -3.16
N PRO A 113 6.62 18.60 -3.90
CA PRO A 113 5.48 18.89 -4.76
C PRO A 113 4.32 19.47 -3.94
N SER A 114 3.70 20.52 -4.43
CA SER A 114 2.58 21.18 -3.74
C SER A 114 1.27 21.18 -4.53
N GLY A 115 1.31 20.77 -5.83
CA GLY A 115 0.12 20.77 -6.70
C GLY A 115 -0.63 22.10 -6.71
N GLY A 116 0.11 23.23 -6.66
CA GLY A 116 -0.47 24.56 -6.66
C GLY A 116 -0.89 25.12 -5.28
N LEU A 117 -0.79 24.32 -4.18
CA LEU A 117 -1.10 24.81 -2.83
C LEU A 117 -0.17 25.91 -2.33
N ARG A 118 1.01 25.98 -2.88
CA ARG A 118 2.06 26.90 -2.46
C ARG A 118 2.43 27.83 -3.62
N ALA A 119 2.56 29.12 -3.35
CA ALA A 119 3.10 30.06 -4.31
C ALA A 119 4.58 29.73 -4.60
N THR A 120 5.03 29.96 -5.83
CA THR A 120 6.39 29.59 -6.29
C THR A 120 7.49 30.20 -5.44
N PHE A 121 7.27 31.39 -4.86
CA PHE A 121 8.25 32.09 -4.01
C PHE A 121 8.22 31.67 -2.54
N GLU A 122 7.23 30.89 -2.12
CA GLU A 122 7.14 30.40 -0.75
C GLU A 122 8.08 29.21 -0.56
N ALA A 123 9.05 29.34 0.34
CA ALA A 123 10.00 28.27 0.65
C ALA A 123 9.72 27.61 2.02
N ARG A 124 9.02 28.32 2.92
CA ARG A 124 8.81 27.82 4.29
C ARG A 124 7.64 26.84 4.36
N GLY A 125 7.86 25.72 5.04
CA GLY A 125 6.85 24.79 5.52
C GLY A 125 7.05 24.51 7.01
N TYR A 126 6.14 23.77 7.62
CA TYR A 126 6.21 23.39 9.02
C TYR A 126 6.01 21.92 9.20
N THR A 127 6.86 21.31 10.07
CA THR A 127 6.57 20.01 10.67
C THR A 127 5.97 20.22 12.04
N ALA A 128 5.01 19.40 12.41
CA ALA A 128 4.38 19.40 13.73
C ALA A 128 4.48 18.02 14.37
N TRP A 129 5.03 17.94 15.58
CA TRP A 129 5.16 16.67 16.29
C TRP A 129 3.80 15.98 16.49
N ASP A 130 3.76 14.70 16.18
CA ASP A 130 2.63 13.83 16.51
C ASP A 130 2.93 13.03 17.78
N PRO A 131 2.40 13.42 18.94
CA PRO A 131 2.64 12.71 20.20
C PRO A 131 1.97 11.34 20.27
N THR A 132 1.06 11.03 19.35
CA THR A 132 0.36 9.73 19.29
C THR A 132 1.17 8.63 18.60
N SER A 133 2.26 9.00 17.93
CA SER A 133 3.23 8.08 17.33
C SER A 133 4.57 8.16 18.05
N PRO A 134 5.09 7.02 18.56
CA PRO A 134 6.32 7.05 19.35
C PRO A 134 7.55 7.39 18.49
N ALA A 135 8.44 8.23 19.04
CA ALA A 135 9.75 8.49 18.45
C ALA A 135 10.64 7.24 18.55
N PHE A 136 11.60 7.11 17.65
CA PHE A 136 12.46 5.94 17.58
C PHE A 136 13.89 6.31 17.15
N ILE A 137 14.85 5.41 17.39
CA ILE A 137 16.24 5.59 16.98
C ILE A 137 16.53 4.65 15.81
N LYS A 138 17.07 5.22 14.74
CA LYS A 138 17.58 4.50 13.57
C LYS A 138 18.90 5.15 13.15
N ASP A 139 19.92 4.34 12.88
CA ASP A 139 21.24 4.79 12.36
C ASP A 139 21.89 5.94 13.16
N GLY A 140 21.78 5.90 14.49
CA GLY A 140 22.38 6.94 15.36
C GLY A 140 21.66 8.31 15.30
N THR A 141 20.41 8.31 14.84
CA THR A 141 19.54 9.50 14.78
C THR A 141 18.22 9.22 15.49
N LEU A 142 17.73 10.22 16.24
CA LEU A 142 16.38 10.23 16.79
C LEU A 142 15.38 10.66 15.73
N TYR A 143 14.42 9.79 15.40
CA TYR A 143 13.34 10.05 14.46
C TYR A 143 12.08 10.44 15.23
N ILE A 144 11.55 11.61 14.91
CA ILE A 144 10.37 12.19 15.57
C ILE A 144 9.24 12.18 14.51
N PRO A 145 8.19 11.36 14.68
CA PRO A 145 7.06 11.36 13.76
C PRO A 145 6.32 12.70 13.77
N THR A 146 6.12 13.28 12.60
CA THR A 146 5.51 14.61 12.43
C THR A 146 4.49 14.64 11.31
N ALA A 147 3.56 15.58 11.38
CA ALA A 147 2.80 16.09 10.26
C ALA A 147 3.61 17.14 9.49
N PHE A 148 3.25 17.43 8.25
CA PHE A 148 3.89 18.44 7.42
C PHE A 148 2.86 19.27 6.67
N CYS A 149 2.99 20.61 6.78
CA CYS A 149 2.10 21.55 6.13
C CYS A 149 2.85 22.72 5.46
N SER A 150 2.13 23.41 4.57
CA SER A 150 2.58 24.64 3.92
C SER A 150 2.70 25.80 4.93
N TYR A 151 3.23 26.93 4.45
CA TYR A 151 3.28 28.19 5.22
C TYR A 151 1.88 28.65 5.67
N SER A 152 0.86 28.43 4.88
CA SER A 152 -0.54 28.79 5.15
C SER A 152 -1.33 27.69 5.90
N GLY A 153 -0.73 26.53 6.12
CA GLY A 153 -1.29 25.47 6.98
C GLY A 153 -1.97 24.32 6.24
N GLU A 154 -1.98 24.31 4.90
CA GLU A 154 -2.50 23.19 4.13
C GLU A 154 -1.63 21.95 4.28
N ALA A 155 -2.25 20.78 4.42
CA ALA A 155 -1.55 19.51 4.56
C ALA A 155 -0.80 19.13 3.28
N LEU A 156 0.52 18.98 3.39
CA LEU A 156 1.44 18.54 2.33
C LEU A 156 1.95 17.10 2.55
N ASP A 157 1.27 16.35 3.41
CA ASP A 157 1.63 15.01 3.82
C ASP A 157 0.45 14.02 3.73
N LYS A 158 0.71 12.77 4.10
CA LYS A 158 -0.30 11.69 4.18
C LYS A 158 -0.84 11.51 5.59
N LYS A 159 -0.10 11.95 6.62
CA LYS A 159 -0.45 11.73 8.03
C LYS A 159 -1.55 12.67 8.52
N THR A 160 -1.49 13.94 8.16
CA THR A 160 -2.50 14.93 8.58
C THR A 160 -3.92 14.51 8.18
N PRO A 161 -4.21 14.17 6.92
CA PRO A 161 -5.55 13.70 6.57
C PRO A 161 -5.92 12.37 7.24
N LEU A 162 -4.95 11.49 7.50
CA LEU A 162 -5.19 10.25 8.24
C LEU A 162 -5.68 10.55 9.67
N LEU A 163 -4.97 11.39 10.41
CA LEU A 163 -5.35 11.78 11.77
C LEU A 163 -6.73 12.46 11.79
N ARG A 164 -6.99 13.40 10.87
CA ARG A 164 -8.31 14.05 10.72
C ARG A 164 -9.42 13.02 10.47
N SER A 165 -9.19 12.02 9.62
CA SER A 165 -10.17 10.97 9.32
C SER A 165 -10.43 10.04 10.51
N MET A 166 -9.39 9.72 11.29
CA MET A 166 -9.52 8.94 12.52
C MET A 166 -10.34 9.67 13.58
N GLU A 167 -10.10 10.97 13.76
CA GLU A 167 -10.85 11.83 14.71
C GLU A 167 -12.31 11.93 14.32
N THR A 168 -12.61 12.16 13.04
CA THR A 168 -13.97 12.20 12.51
C THR A 168 -14.71 10.88 12.75
N LEU A 169 -14.08 9.77 12.41
CA LEU A 169 -14.69 8.44 12.61
C LEU A 169 -14.91 8.15 14.11
N ASN A 170 -13.93 8.48 14.96
CA ASN A 170 -14.09 8.37 16.41
C ASN A 170 -15.32 9.15 16.90
N THR A 171 -15.47 10.38 16.47
CA THR A 171 -16.59 11.26 16.86
C THR A 171 -17.94 10.65 16.49
N GLU A 172 -18.12 10.26 15.24
CA GLU A 172 -19.42 9.75 14.76
C GLU A 172 -19.71 8.34 15.31
N ALA A 173 -18.70 7.50 15.47
CA ALA A 173 -18.89 6.17 16.02
C ALA A 173 -19.22 6.19 17.53
N VAL A 174 -18.60 7.09 18.31
CA VAL A 174 -18.95 7.26 19.73
C VAL A 174 -20.36 7.78 19.88
N LYS A 175 -20.79 8.77 19.06
CA LYS A 175 -22.18 9.26 19.05
C LYS A 175 -23.17 8.12 18.78
N MET A 176 -22.88 7.28 17.77
CA MET A 176 -23.73 6.15 17.42
C MET A 176 -23.81 5.13 18.57
N LEU A 177 -22.67 4.76 19.19
CA LEU A 177 -22.68 3.82 20.31
C LEU A 177 -23.48 4.33 21.52
N LYS A 178 -23.38 5.61 21.86
CA LYS A 178 -24.17 6.22 22.93
C LYS A 178 -25.66 6.18 22.60
N LEU A 179 -26.04 6.46 21.35
CA LEU A 179 -27.43 6.36 20.92
C LEU A 179 -27.98 4.92 21.05
N LEU A 180 -27.12 3.91 20.81
CA LEU A 180 -27.44 2.49 20.99
C LEU A 180 -27.40 2.02 22.46
N GLY A 181 -27.19 2.95 23.41
CA GLY A 181 -27.20 2.65 24.86
C GLY A 181 -25.85 2.29 25.47
N ASN A 182 -24.74 2.39 24.72
CA ASN A 182 -23.40 2.18 25.27
C ASN A 182 -22.84 3.52 25.80
N GLU A 183 -22.98 3.76 27.09
CA GLU A 183 -22.52 4.97 27.75
C GLU A 183 -21.07 4.91 28.25
N THR A 184 -20.45 3.73 28.28
CA THR A 184 -19.12 3.52 28.86
C THR A 184 -17.99 3.82 27.87
N VAL A 185 -18.25 3.69 26.58
CA VAL A 185 -17.26 3.95 25.54
C VAL A 185 -17.00 5.45 25.42
N THR A 186 -15.72 5.83 25.54
CA THR A 186 -15.25 7.21 25.45
C THR A 186 -14.49 7.51 24.15
N SER A 187 -13.89 6.48 23.54
CA SER A 187 -13.19 6.61 22.27
C SER A 187 -13.18 5.32 21.47
N ILE A 188 -13.06 5.47 20.15
CA ILE A 188 -12.93 4.39 19.18
C ILE A 188 -11.70 4.67 18.32
N SER A 189 -10.88 3.66 18.14
CA SER A 189 -9.72 3.70 17.28
C SER A 189 -9.91 2.82 16.05
N THR A 190 -9.48 3.33 14.90
CA THR A 190 -9.27 2.51 13.71
C THR A 190 -8.02 1.68 13.91
N THR A 191 -8.10 0.38 13.65
CA THR A 191 -6.95 -0.53 13.67
C THR A 191 -6.70 -1.08 12.28
N ILE A 192 -5.43 -1.20 11.92
CA ILE A 192 -5.02 -1.80 10.65
C ILE A 192 -3.85 -2.77 10.83
N GLY A 193 -3.82 -3.80 9.99
CA GLY A 193 -2.71 -4.72 9.83
C GLY A 193 -2.37 -4.84 8.35
N PRO A 194 -1.33 -4.16 7.87
CA PRO A 194 -0.91 -4.25 6.47
C PRO A 194 -0.14 -5.55 6.23
N GLU A 195 -0.39 -6.22 5.11
CA GLU A 195 0.33 -7.41 4.64
C GLU A 195 1.22 -7.00 3.47
N GLN A 196 2.54 -6.97 3.69
CA GLN A 196 3.49 -6.46 2.71
C GLN A 196 4.07 -7.59 1.87
N GLU A 197 3.67 -7.67 0.61
CA GLU A 197 4.27 -8.53 -0.39
C GLU A 197 5.47 -7.84 -1.07
N TYR A 198 6.47 -8.62 -1.47
CA TYR A 198 7.69 -8.11 -2.10
C TYR A 198 8.45 -9.20 -2.86
N PHE A 199 9.32 -8.78 -3.80
CA PHE A 199 10.27 -9.68 -4.47
C PHE A 199 11.69 -9.46 -3.94
N LEU A 200 12.49 -10.54 -3.93
CA LEU A 200 13.93 -10.50 -3.68
C LEU A 200 14.67 -10.96 -4.92
N VAL A 201 15.63 -10.16 -5.36
CA VAL A 201 16.52 -10.51 -6.48
C VAL A 201 17.97 -10.33 -6.09
N ASP A 202 18.86 -11.05 -6.76
CA ASP A 202 20.30 -10.88 -6.56
C ASP A 202 20.75 -9.47 -6.95
N LYS A 203 21.56 -8.84 -6.08
CA LYS A 203 22.00 -7.44 -6.25
C LYS A 203 22.88 -7.23 -7.47
N ASP A 204 23.72 -8.21 -7.83
CA ASP A 204 24.63 -8.07 -8.96
C ASP A 204 23.90 -8.29 -10.30
N LEU A 205 22.86 -9.11 -10.32
CA LEU A 205 21.95 -9.23 -11.46
C LEU A 205 21.11 -7.97 -11.63
N TYR A 206 20.53 -7.46 -10.53
CA TYR A 206 19.74 -6.21 -10.53
C TYR A 206 20.49 -5.03 -11.16
N LYS A 207 21.76 -4.80 -10.77
CA LYS A 207 22.59 -3.71 -11.27
C LYS A 207 22.83 -3.73 -12.78
N LYS A 208 22.73 -4.89 -13.41
CA LYS A 208 22.93 -5.07 -14.85
C LYS A 208 21.67 -4.75 -15.65
N ARG A 209 20.54 -4.51 -15.00
CA ARG A 209 19.26 -4.31 -15.66
C ARG A 209 18.71 -2.92 -15.38
N LYS A 210 18.80 -2.03 -16.37
CA LYS A 210 18.45 -0.60 -16.24
C LYS A 210 16.98 -0.39 -15.87
N ASP A 211 16.06 -1.19 -16.40
CA ASP A 211 14.64 -1.09 -16.09
C ASP A 211 14.36 -1.41 -14.60
N LEU A 212 15.01 -2.40 -14.02
CA LEU A 212 14.91 -2.65 -12.57
C LEU A 212 15.50 -1.49 -11.75
N VAL A 213 16.64 -0.93 -12.20
CA VAL A 213 17.31 0.17 -11.48
C VAL A 213 16.49 1.47 -11.51
N PHE A 214 15.92 1.84 -12.67
CA PHE A 214 15.24 3.12 -12.84
C PHE A 214 13.73 3.04 -12.59
N CYS A 215 13.09 1.89 -12.87
CA CYS A 215 11.64 1.74 -12.81
C CYS A 215 11.16 0.78 -11.71
N GLY A 216 12.05 -0.05 -11.15
CA GLY A 216 11.69 -1.10 -10.18
C GLY A 216 10.96 -2.30 -10.79
N ARG A 217 10.79 -2.32 -12.12
CA ARG A 217 10.18 -3.41 -12.89
C ARG A 217 10.90 -3.65 -14.20
N THR A 218 10.77 -4.88 -14.72
CA THR A 218 11.23 -5.21 -16.06
C THR A 218 10.26 -4.66 -17.11
N LEU A 219 10.79 -4.11 -18.20
CA LEU A 219 9.99 -3.52 -19.28
C LEU A 219 9.80 -4.46 -20.46
N PHE A 220 10.66 -5.47 -20.59
CA PHE A 220 10.55 -6.58 -21.55
C PHE A 220 11.37 -7.76 -21.05
N GLY A 221 11.11 -8.93 -21.59
CA GLY A 221 11.84 -10.17 -21.33
C GLY A 221 11.01 -11.39 -21.70
N ALA A 222 11.68 -12.42 -22.22
CA ALA A 222 11.06 -13.71 -22.47
C ALA A 222 10.66 -14.36 -21.13
N PRO A 223 9.48 -15.04 -21.07
CA PRO A 223 9.11 -15.79 -19.87
C PRO A 223 10.11 -16.89 -19.59
N ALA A 224 10.38 -17.13 -18.30
CA ALA A 224 11.19 -18.26 -17.87
C ALA A 224 10.54 -19.59 -18.28
N PRO A 225 11.31 -20.65 -18.55
CA PRO A 225 10.77 -21.99 -18.86
C PRO A 225 9.89 -22.57 -17.74
N LYS A 226 10.12 -22.13 -16.52
CA LYS A 226 9.28 -22.41 -15.36
C LYS A 226 8.88 -21.09 -14.72
N GLY A 227 7.56 -20.88 -14.53
CA GLY A 227 6.99 -19.80 -13.75
C GLY A 227 6.43 -20.31 -12.42
N GLN A 228 5.12 -20.24 -12.26
CA GLN A 228 4.39 -20.67 -11.06
C GLN A 228 3.43 -21.85 -11.30
N GLU A 229 3.58 -22.57 -12.43
CA GLU A 229 2.68 -23.64 -12.91
C GLU A 229 2.60 -24.82 -11.94
N MET A 230 3.68 -25.08 -11.20
CA MET A 230 3.74 -26.20 -10.25
C MET A 230 3.17 -25.86 -8.87
N GLU A 231 2.85 -24.59 -8.62
CA GLU A 231 2.36 -24.10 -7.31
C GLU A 231 3.26 -24.49 -6.12
N ASP A 232 4.56 -24.69 -6.40
CA ASP A 232 5.53 -25.27 -5.45
C ASP A 232 6.33 -24.23 -4.67
N HIS A 233 6.18 -22.93 -4.94
CA HIS A 233 6.89 -21.88 -4.22
C HIS A 233 6.17 -21.49 -2.92
N TYR A 234 4.87 -21.27 -2.93
CA TYR A 234 4.10 -20.84 -1.76
C TYR A 234 4.28 -21.75 -0.53
N PHE A 235 4.17 -23.05 -0.72
CA PHE A 235 4.38 -24.07 0.33
C PHE A 235 5.81 -24.57 0.43
N GLY A 236 6.74 -24.04 -0.38
CA GLY A 236 8.15 -24.39 -0.36
C GLY A 236 8.87 -23.93 0.90
N SER A 237 9.95 -24.61 1.25
CA SER A 237 10.81 -24.14 2.34
C SER A 237 11.54 -22.85 1.95
N LEU A 238 11.78 -21.98 2.94
CA LEU A 238 12.57 -20.78 2.72
C LEU A 238 14.00 -21.15 2.34
N LYS A 239 14.49 -20.61 1.23
CA LYS A 239 15.88 -20.79 0.80
C LYS A 239 16.84 -20.16 1.83
N PRO A 240 18.04 -20.71 2.07
CA PRO A 240 18.92 -20.27 3.16
C PRO A 240 19.26 -18.78 3.15
N LYS A 241 19.55 -18.19 1.99
CA LYS A 241 19.85 -16.75 1.85
C LYS A 241 18.63 -15.88 2.18
N VAL A 242 17.44 -16.30 1.74
CA VAL A 242 16.17 -15.64 2.04
C VAL A 242 15.83 -15.75 3.53
N ALA A 243 16.00 -16.94 4.12
CA ALA A 243 15.77 -17.16 5.55
C ALA A 243 16.67 -16.27 6.42
N ALA A 244 17.95 -16.13 6.06
CA ALA A 244 18.90 -15.25 6.74
C ALA A 244 18.46 -13.76 6.65
N TYR A 245 18.08 -13.31 5.46
CA TYR A 245 17.50 -11.97 5.27
C TYR A 245 16.27 -11.74 6.14
N MET A 246 15.30 -12.66 6.11
CA MET A 246 14.06 -12.55 6.88
C MET A 246 14.33 -12.56 8.39
N HIS A 247 15.33 -13.31 8.85
CA HIS A 247 15.72 -13.29 10.26
C HIS A 247 16.26 -11.93 10.69
N ASP A 248 17.16 -11.36 9.93
CA ASP A 248 17.75 -10.05 10.26
C ASP A 248 16.71 -8.93 10.11
N LEU A 249 15.79 -9.06 9.16
CA LEU A 249 14.65 -8.14 9.02
C LEU A 249 13.77 -8.14 10.27
N ASP A 250 13.38 -9.32 10.77
CA ASP A 250 12.59 -9.43 12.01
C ASP A 250 13.30 -8.74 13.18
N VAL A 251 14.60 -8.95 13.32
CA VAL A 251 15.40 -8.35 14.42
C VAL A 251 15.40 -6.82 14.35
N GLU A 252 15.62 -6.25 13.18
CA GLU A 252 15.61 -4.79 13.01
C GLU A 252 14.22 -4.21 13.24
N LEU A 253 13.16 -4.86 12.75
CA LEU A 253 11.77 -4.44 12.95
C LEU A 253 11.37 -4.53 14.44
N TRP A 254 11.72 -5.59 15.14
CA TRP A 254 11.42 -5.75 16.57
C TRP A 254 12.10 -4.68 17.44
N LYS A 255 13.35 -4.31 17.15
CA LYS A 255 14.02 -3.18 17.83
C LYS A 255 13.23 -1.87 17.74
N LEU A 256 12.60 -1.66 16.58
CA LEU A 256 11.76 -0.50 16.28
C LEU A 256 10.30 -0.65 16.77
N GLY A 257 9.99 -1.69 17.53
CA GLY A 257 8.66 -1.91 18.07
C GLY A 257 7.62 -2.35 17.04
N ILE A 258 8.06 -2.74 15.84
CA ILE A 258 7.17 -3.25 14.79
C ILE A 258 6.92 -4.73 15.02
N PRO A 259 5.67 -5.16 15.27
CA PRO A 259 5.37 -6.53 15.66
C PRO A 259 5.28 -7.46 14.44
N ALA A 260 6.36 -7.54 13.64
CA ALA A 260 6.47 -8.49 12.54
C ALA A 260 6.29 -9.92 13.07
N LYS A 261 5.31 -10.65 12.52
CA LYS A 261 4.90 -11.95 13.05
C LYS A 261 4.93 -13.05 12.01
N THR A 262 4.40 -12.82 10.83
CA THR A 262 4.26 -13.83 9.77
C THR A 262 5.19 -13.50 8.62
N LYS A 263 5.88 -14.52 8.12
CA LYS A 263 6.72 -14.46 6.93
C LYS A 263 6.65 -15.78 6.20
N HIS A 264 6.50 -15.75 4.91
CA HIS A 264 6.46 -16.93 4.04
C HIS A 264 6.78 -16.57 2.59
N ASN A 265 6.89 -17.60 1.75
CA ASN A 265 6.94 -17.42 0.30
C ASN A 265 5.53 -17.10 -0.23
N GLU A 266 5.47 -16.31 -1.30
CA GLU A 266 4.27 -16.08 -2.09
C GLU A 266 4.23 -16.98 -3.32
N VAL A 267 3.17 -16.85 -4.14
CA VAL A 267 2.91 -17.77 -5.27
C VAL A 267 3.97 -17.65 -6.36
N ALA A 268 4.38 -16.41 -6.69
CA ALA A 268 5.40 -16.20 -7.71
C ALA A 268 6.81 -16.58 -7.23
N PRO A 269 7.69 -17.11 -8.10
CA PRO A 269 9.09 -17.34 -7.75
C PRO A 269 9.75 -16.03 -7.31
N ALA A 270 10.62 -16.11 -6.30
CA ALA A 270 11.30 -14.99 -5.65
C ALA A 270 10.38 -13.98 -4.92
N GLN A 271 9.08 -14.27 -4.77
CA GLN A 271 8.11 -13.45 -4.04
C GLN A 271 7.91 -13.96 -2.61
N HIS A 272 7.73 -13.00 -1.69
CA HIS A 272 7.57 -13.25 -0.26
C HIS A 272 6.59 -12.27 0.35
N GLU A 273 6.11 -12.59 1.56
CA GLU A 273 5.21 -11.72 2.35
C GLU A 273 5.72 -11.57 3.78
N LEU A 274 5.45 -10.39 4.34
CA LEU A 274 5.59 -10.08 5.76
C LEU A 274 4.29 -9.46 6.26
N ALA A 275 3.74 -10.04 7.35
CA ALA A 275 2.56 -9.51 8.02
C ALA A 275 2.83 -9.23 9.50
N PRO A 276 2.62 -7.97 9.98
CA PRO A 276 2.69 -7.62 11.40
C PRO A 276 1.37 -7.94 12.12
N ILE A 277 1.41 -7.91 13.45
CA ILE A 277 0.19 -7.77 14.24
C ILE A 277 -0.37 -6.36 14.01
N PHE A 278 -1.69 -6.22 13.97
CA PHE A 278 -2.36 -4.93 13.79
C PHE A 278 -2.08 -3.94 14.94
N ASP A 279 -2.18 -2.66 14.63
CA ASP A 279 -2.07 -1.55 15.58
C ASP A 279 -3.06 -0.43 15.19
N THR A 280 -3.11 0.66 15.96
CA THR A 280 -3.84 1.87 15.60
C THR A 280 -3.36 2.39 14.25
N ALA A 281 -4.28 2.93 13.45
CA ALA A 281 -4.00 3.22 12.04
C ALA A 281 -2.81 4.16 11.82
N ASN A 282 -2.64 5.21 12.64
CA ASN A 282 -1.50 6.13 12.53
C ASN A 282 -0.17 5.44 12.82
N VAL A 283 -0.11 4.61 13.87
CA VAL A 283 1.12 3.86 14.24
C VAL A 283 1.42 2.79 13.19
N ALA A 284 0.40 2.02 12.76
CA ALA A 284 0.58 0.97 11.76
C ALA A 284 0.99 1.53 10.39
N VAL A 285 0.51 2.72 10.00
CA VAL A 285 0.96 3.42 8.79
C VAL A 285 2.43 3.80 8.89
N ASP A 286 2.86 4.40 10.02
CA ASP A 286 4.27 4.72 10.26
C ASP A 286 5.13 3.45 10.22
N HIS A 287 4.69 2.38 10.90
CA HIS A 287 5.36 1.09 10.90
C HIS A 287 5.49 0.49 9.49
N ASN A 288 4.46 0.58 8.66
CA ASN A 288 4.53 0.06 7.28
C ASN A 288 5.53 0.84 6.42
N GLN A 289 5.54 2.18 6.50
CA GLN A 289 6.54 3.00 5.79
C GLN A 289 7.96 2.67 6.23
N LEU A 290 8.17 2.52 7.53
CA LEU A 290 9.46 2.14 8.10
C LEU A 290 9.85 0.70 7.69
N THR A 291 8.90 -0.23 7.69
CA THR A 291 9.11 -1.61 7.22
C THR A 291 9.62 -1.64 5.78
N MET A 292 8.98 -0.89 4.87
CA MET A 292 9.41 -0.81 3.46
C MET A 292 10.85 -0.27 3.29
N GLU A 293 11.24 0.68 4.12
CA GLU A 293 12.61 1.20 4.15
C GLU A 293 13.60 0.14 4.66
N ILE A 294 13.29 -0.48 5.82
CA ILE A 294 14.16 -1.48 6.45
C ILE A 294 14.32 -2.74 5.58
N MET A 295 13.25 -3.17 4.89
CA MET A 295 13.31 -4.27 3.91
C MET A 295 14.42 -4.05 2.87
N LYS A 296 14.45 -2.85 2.27
CA LYS A 296 15.47 -2.50 1.27
C LYS A 296 16.87 -2.47 1.87
N LYS A 297 17.01 -1.90 3.05
CA LYS A 297 18.28 -1.75 3.75
C LYS A 297 18.86 -3.09 4.20
N VAL A 298 18.04 -3.99 4.74
CA VAL A 298 18.46 -5.33 5.14
C VAL A 298 18.77 -6.19 3.90
N ALA A 299 18.00 -6.08 2.82
CA ALA A 299 18.27 -6.77 1.56
C ALA A 299 19.67 -6.40 1.03
N ASP A 300 20.03 -5.12 1.06
CA ASP A 300 21.35 -4.64 0.62
C ASP A 300 22.51 -5.30 1.39
N LYS A 301 22.37 -5.51 2.71
CA LYS A 301 23.36 -6.20 3.56
C LYS A 301 23.54 -7.67 3.18
N HIS A 302 22.51 -8.31 2.65
CA HIS A 302 22.51 -9.71 2.21
C HIS A 302 22.90 -9.89 0.73
N GLY A 303 23.33 -8.83 0.03
CA GLY A 303 23.59 -8.89 -1.41
C GLY A 303 22.31 -9.15 -2.23
N LEU A 304 21.18 -8.66 -1.73
CA LEU A 304 19.87 -8.74 -2.35
C LEU A 304 19.32 -7.34 -2.62
N VAL A 305 18.30 -7.26 -3.47
CA VAL A 305 17.46 -6.08 -3.63
C VAL A 305 16.01 -6.46 -3.39
N CYS A 306 15.34 -5.72 -2.52
CA CYS A 306 13.91 -5.84 -2.27
C CYS A 306 13.14 -4.96 -3.26
N LEU A 307 12.37 -5.59 -4.14
CA LEU A 307 11.49 -4.90 -5.07
C LEU A 307 10.10 -4.77 -4.45
N LEU A 308 9.65 -3.53 -4.26
CA LEU A 308 8.32 -3.18 -3.77
C LEU A 308 7.40 -2.70 -4.88
N HIS A 309 7.77 -2.89 -6.15
CA HIS A 309 6.90 -2.59 -7.29
C HIS A 309 5.75 -3.58 -7.37
N GLU A 310 4.57 -3.11 -7.79
CA GLU A 310 3.35 -3.90 -7.85
C GLU A 310 3.41 -5.03 -8.89
N LYS A 311 4.16 -4.84 -9.98
CA LYS A 311 4.31 -5.82 -11.07
C LYS A 311 5.75 -5.81 -11.60
N PRO A 312 6.73 -6.38 -10.87
CA PRO A 312 8.13 -6.35 -11.32
C PRO A 312 8.40 -7.21 -12.54
N PHE A 313 7.63 -8.28 -12.73
CA PHE A 313 7.80 -9.25 -13.82
C PHE A 313 6.46 -9.54 -14.47
N GLU A 314 6.46 -9.58 -15.81
CA GLU A 314 5.29 -9.95 -16.58
C GLU A 314 5.04 -11.46 -16.51
N GLY A 315 3.77 -11.89 -16.60
CA GLY A 315 3.38 -13.30 -16.69
C GLY A 315 3.29 -14.05 -15.35
N ILE A 316 3.65 -13.42 -14.22
CA ILE A 316 3.53 -13.99 -12.87
C ILE A 316 2.78 -13.03 -11.93
N ASN A 317 2.45 -13.47 -10.72
CA ASN A 317 1.76 -12.64 -9.73
C ASN A 317 2.49 -11.32 -9.47
N GLY A 318 1.72 -10.27 -9.23
CA GLY A 318 2.20 -9.00 -8.69
C GLY A 318 2.16 -8.98 -7.16
N SER A 319 2.61 -7.87 -6.56
CA SER A 319 2.67 -7.68 -5.12
C SER A 319 1.71 -6.59 -4.63
N GLY A 320 0.97 -6.90 -3.58
CA GLY A 320 0.06 -6.01 -2.88
C GLY A 320 0.58 -5.56 -1.52
N ASN A 321 -0.18 -4.65 -0.93
CA ASN A 321 -0.09 -4.25 0.47
C ASN A 321 -1.50 -4.31 1.06
N HIS A 322 -1.95 -5.52 1.40
CA HIS A 322 -3.33 -5.77 1.82
C HIS A 322 -3.59 -5.07 3.16
N ASN A 323 -4.65 -4.28 3.22
CA ASN A 323 -4.99 -3.48 4.39
C ASN A 323 -6.15 -4.11 5.18
N ASN A 324 -5.83 -4.80 6.26
CA ASN A 324 -6.83 -5.33 7.19
C ASN A 324 -7.31 -4.20 8.11
N TRP A 325 -8.57 -3.81 8.00
CA TRP A 325 -9.16 -2.67 8.70
C TRP A 325 -10.27 -3.11 9.66
N SER A 326 -10.26 -2.56 10.88
CA SER A 326 -11.31 -2.77 11.88
C SER A 326 -11.45 -1.57 12.82
N LEU A 327 -12.41 -1.64 13.74
CA LEU A 327 -12.70 -0.64 14.75
C LEU A 327 -12.67 -1.27 16.15
N ILE A 328 -11.97 -0.60 17.07
CA ILE A 328 -11.87 -1.06 18.46
C ILE A 328 -12.25 0.08 19.43
N THR A 329 -13.01 -0.24 20.45
CA THR A 329 -13.35 0.68 21.55
C THR A 329 -12.19 0.80 22.54
N ASN A 330 -12.19 1.85 23.37
CA ASN A 330 -11.18 2.04 24.43
C ASN A 330 -11.14 0.93 25.47
N ASP A 331 -12.21 0.12 25.61
CA ASP A 331 -12.29 -1.07 26.47
C ASP A 331 -11.98 -2.39 25.73
N GLY A 332 -11.52 -2.31 24.48
CA GLY A 332 -11.01 -3.46 23.72
C GLY A 332 -12.06 -4.25 22.95
N VAL A 333 -13.27 -3.74 22.79
CA VAL A 333 -14.33 -4.41 22.00
C VAL A 333 -14.17 -4.10 20.52
N ASN A 334 -14.03 -5.14 19.69
CA ASN A 334 -14.02 -5.00 18.23
C ASN A 334 -15.47 -4.87 17.73
N LEU A 335 -15.79 -3.75 17.07
CA LEU A 335 -17.14 -3.42 16.60
C LEU A 335 -17.58 -4.22 15.36
N LEU A 336 -16.64 -4.84 14.66
CA LEU A 336 -16.91 -5.73 13.53
C LEU A 336 -16.88 -7.22 13.91
N ASN A 337 -16.87 -7.53 15.20
CA ASN A 337 -17.02 -8.91 15.66
C ASN A 337 -18.50 -9.29 15.69
N PRO A 338 -18.95 -10.23 14.84
CA PRO A 338 -20.35 -10.64 14.78
C PRO A 338 -20.84 -11.36 16.05
N GLY A 339 -19.91 -11.91 16.83
CA GLY A 339 -20.23 -12.73 18.00
C GLY A 339 -20.86 -14.08 17.62
N SER A 340 -21.51 -14.72 18.57
CA SER A 340 -22.16 -16.04 18.37
C SER A 340 -23.56 -15.96 17.75
N THR A 341 -24.16 -14.77 17.71
CA THR A 341 -25.51 -14.52 17.20
C THR A 341 -25.56 -13.24 16.36
N PRO A 342 -24.95 -13.25 15.15
CA PRO A 342 -24.81 -12.04 14.34
C PRO A 342 -26.12 -11.30 14.05
N ALA A 343 -27.19 -12.04 13.77
CA ALA A 343 -28.52 -11.49 13.47
C ALA A 343 -29.17 -10.71 14.64
N GLN A 344 -28.69 -10.93 15.87
CA GLN A 344 -29.19 -10.28 17.09
C GLN A 344 -28.21 -9.23 17.63
N ASN A 345 -27.01 -9.12 17.05
CA ASN A 345 -26.01 -8.17 17.47
C ASN A 345 -26.22 -6.82 16.74
N ILE A 346 -27.11 -6.01 17.30
CA ILE A 346 -27.53 -4.73 16.73
C ILE A 346 -26.34 -3.79 16.49
N GLN A 347 -25.43 -3.71 17.47
CA GLN A 347 -24.22 -2.89 17.35
C GLN A 347 -23.39 -3.33 16.15
N PHE A 348 -23.09 -4.63 16.03
CA PHE A 348 -22.36 -5.18 14.88
C PHE A 348 -23.07 -4.87 13.56
N LEU A 349 -24.38 -5.09 13.49
CA LEU A 349 -25.17 -4.89 12.27
C LEU A 349 -25.16 -3.42 11.81
N VAL A 350 -25.25 -2.45 12.73
CA VAL A 350 -25.18 -1.01 12.38
C VAL A 350 -23.80 -0.68 11.80
N PHE A 351 -22.71 -1.13 12.42
CA PHE A 351 -21.36 -0.87 11.91
C PHE A 351 -21.09 -1.62 10.60
N LEU A 352 -21.54 -2.86 10.46
CA LEU A 352 -21.47 -3.60 9.19
C LEU A 352 -22.19 -2.85 8.05
N MET A 353 -23.42 -2.40 8.32
CA MET A 353 -24.19 -1.66 7.31
C MET A 353 -23.62 -0.29 7.01
N ALA A 354 -22.99 0.37 7.98
CA ALA A 354 -22.27 1.61 7.73
C ALA A 354 -21.08 1.41 6.76
N VAL A 355 -20.34 0.31 6.92
CA VAL A 355 -19.25 -0.05 6.00
C VAL A 355 -19.80 -0.38 4.60
N ILE A 356 -20.86 -1.20 4.51
CA ILE A 356 -21.46 -1.57 3.22
C ILE A 356 -21.98 -0.31 2.49
N LYS A 357 -22.67 0.58 3.20
CA LYS A 357 -23.14 1.84 2.66
C LYS A 357 -22.00 2.75 2.20
N ALA A 358 -20.95 2.88 3.02
CA ALA A 358 -19.79 3.69 2.72
C ALA A 358 -19.08 3.21 1.44
N VAL A 359 -18.87 1.91 1.31
CA VAL A 359 -18.22 1.33 0.14
C VAL A 359 -19.11 1.42 -1.11
N ASP A 360 -20.43 1.24 -0.99
CA ASP A 360 -21.34 1.40 -2.13
C ASP A 360 -21.38 2.86 -2.65
N GLU A 361 -21.43 3.83 -1.75
CA GLU A 361 -21.55 5.24 -2.13
C GLU A 361 -20.23 5.86 -2.59
N TYR A 362 -19.09 5.35 -2.08
CA TYR A 362 -17.74 5.88 -2.33
C TYR A 362 -16.76 4.84 -2.91
N ALA A 363 -17.29 3.87 -3.67
CA ALA A 363 -16.50 2.87 -4.38
C ALA A 363 -15.45 3.51 -5.32
N ASP A 364 -15.79 4.62 -5.95
CA ASP A 364 -14.90 5.43 -6.78
C ASP A 364 -13.70 5.96 -5.99
N LEU A 365 -13.91 6.51 -4.79
CA LEU A 365 -12.82 6.97 -3.91
C LEU A 365 -11.96 5.80 -3.40
N MET A 366 -12.58 4.65 -3.10
CA MET A 366 -11.82 3.45 -2.73
C MET A 366 -10.87 3.05 -3.86
N ARG A 367 -11.33 3.06 -5.13
CA ARG A 367 -10.46 2.81 -6.29
C ARG A 367 -9.37 3.88 -6.43
N VAL A 368 -9.71 5.16 -6.28
CA VAL A 368 -8.72 6.27 -6.30
C VAL A 368 -7.65 6.10 -5.24
N SER A 369 -7.99 5.56 -4.06
CA SER A 369 -7.04 5.35 -2.97
C SER A 369 -5.93 4.35 -3.30
N ALA A 370 -6.19 3.43 -4.22
CA ALA A 370 -5.28 2.36 -4.64
C ALA A 370 -4.63 2.64 -6.01
N THR A 371 -4.74 3.87 -6.54
CA THR A 371 -4.28 4.18 -7.89
C THR A 371 -2.80 4.51 -7.95
N SER A 372 -2.10 3.90 -8.88
CA SER A 372 -0.72 4.22 -9.32
C SER A 372 -0.44 3.57 -10.67
N ALA A 373 0.54 4.08 -11.41
CA ALA A 373 0.99 3.46 -12.68
C ALA A 373 1.37 1.98 -12.48
N GLY A 374 2.11 1.67 -11.42
CA GLY A 374 2.50 0.28 -11.11
C GLY A 374 1.32 -0.63 -10.82
N ASN A 375 0.33 -0.13 -10.06
CA ASN A 375 -0.84 -0.92 -9.68
C ASN A 375 -1.82 -1.16 -10.84
N ASP A 376 -1.85 -0.28 -11.83
CA ASP A 376 -2.64 -0.48 -13.06
C ASP A 376 -2.16 -1.73 -13.83
N HIS A 377 -0.88 -2.09 -13.76
CA HIS A 377 -0.34 -3.34 -14.32
C HIS A 377 -0.69 -4.60 -13.52
N ARG A 378 -1.00 -4.43 -12.21
CA ARG A 378 -1.28 -5.55 -11.30
C ARG A 378 -2.75 -5.95 -11.29
N LEU A 379 -3.68 -4.98 -11.29
CA LEU A 379 -5.11 -5.24 -11.09
C LEU A 379 -5.73 -6.07 -12.22
N GLY A 380 -6.66 -6.96 -11.86
CA GLY A 380 -7.49 -7.71 -12.81
C GLY A 380 -7.06 -9.14 -13.09
N GLY A 381 -6.06 -9.67 -12.42
CA GLY A 381 -5.62 -11.05 -12.59
C GLY A 381 -4.47 -11.45 -11.65
N ASN A 382 -4.08 -12.72 -11.67
CA ASN A 382 -2.96 -13.23 -10.88
C ASN A 382 -3.08 -12.86 -9.38
N GLU A 383 -4.21 -13.20 -8.76
CA GLU A 383 -4.58 -12.92 -7.36
C GLU A 383 -4.80 -11.43 -7.01
N ALA A 384 -4.68 -10.51 -7.96
CA ALA A 384 -5.05 -9.12 -7.76
C ALA A 384 -6.52 -8.88 -8.15
N PRO A 385 -7.31 -8.12 -7.35
CA PRO A 385 -8.72 -7.90 -7.64
C PRO A 385 -8.92 -7.06 -8.91
N PRO A 386 -10.12 -7.16 -9.55
CA PRO A 386 -10.47 -6.30 -10.66
C PRO A 386 -10.65 -4.85 -10.22
N ALA A 387 -10.67 -3.92 -11.17
CA ALA A 387 -10.84 -2.47 -10.93
C ALA A 387 -12.29 -2.06 -10.54
N ILE A 388 -13.11 -3.03 -10.16
CA ILE A 388 -14.49 -2.86 -9.68
C ILE A 388 -14.51 -3.13 -8.18
N VAL A 389 -14.87 -2.12 -7.37
CA VAL A 389 -14.97 -2.30 -5.92
C VAL A 389 -16.27 -3.00 -5.58
N SER A 390 -16.17 -4.18 -4.95
CA SER A 390 -17.28 -4.96 -4.41
C SER A 390 -16.90 -5.53 -3.04
N ILE A 391 -17.89 -5.98 -2.29
CA ILE A 391 -17.71 -6.54 -0.94
C ILE A 391 -18.01 -8.03 -0.95
N PHE A 392 -17.09 -8.84 -0.44
CA PHE A 392 -17.32 -10.23 -0.08
C PHE A 392 -17.71 -10.32 1.39
N LEU A 393 -18.85 -10.95 1.69
CA LEU A 393 -19.34 -11.18 3.07
C LEU A 393 -19.30 -12.65 3.47
N GLY A 394 -19.32 -13.56 2.52
CA GLY A 394 -19.51 -14.99 2.73
C GLY A 394 -20.98 -15.37 2.98
N ASP A 395 -21.22 -16.68 3.04
CA ASP A 395 -22.59 -17.23 3.03
C ASP A 395 -23.38 -16.89 4.30
N GLU A 396 -22.74 -16.95 5.49
CA GLU A 396 -23.40 -16.71 6.77
C GLU A 396 -23.92 -15.29 6.91
N LEU A 397 -23.09 -14.28 6.70
CA LEU A 397 -23.50 -12.87 6.80
C LEU A 397 -24.48 -12.50 5.69
N THR A 398 -24.32 -13.03 4.49
CA THR A 398 -25.29 -12.84 3.42
C THR A 398 -26.68 -13.37 3.83
N ALA A 399 -26.74 -14.57 4.39
CA ALA A 399 -27.99 -15.15 4.87
C ALA A 399 -28.59 -14.37 6.07
N VAL A 400 -27.74 -13.80 6.94
CA VAL A 400 -28.18 -12.89 8.03
C VAL A 400 -28.86 -11.65 7.42
N LEU A 401 -28.22 -10.99 6.47
CA LEU A 401 -28.78 -9.79 5.84
C LEU A 401 -30.07 -10.10 5.06
N GLU A 402 -30.13 -11.22 4.34
CA GLU A 402 -31.33 -11.67 3.63
C GLU A 402 -32.48 -11.95 4.61
N SER A 403 -32.20 -12.53 5.76
CA SER A 403 -33.21 -12.79 6.79
C SER A 403 -33.82 -11.50 7.35
N ILE A 404 -32.99 -10.48 7.56
CA ILE A 404 -33.45 -9.15 8.01
C ILE A 404 -34.25 -8.45 6.88
N GLU A 405 -33.78 -8.53 5.65
CA GLU A 405 -34.49 -7.93 4.50
C GLU A 405 -35.91 -8.49 4.32
N ASN A 406 -36.09 -9.80 4.55
CA ASN A 406 -37.33 -10.53 4.31
C ASN A 406 -38.16 -10.80 5.55
N ASP A 407 -37.78 -10.24 6.74
CA ASP A 407 -38.42 -10.49 8.04
C ASP A 407 -38.53 -11.99 8.36
N THR A 408 -37.50 -12.77 8.03
CA THR A 408 -37.46 -14.19 8.29
C THR A 408 -36.55 -14.49 9.48
N PHE A 409 -36.83 -15.63 10.18
CA PHE A 409 -36.00 -16.01 11.32
C PHE A 409 -34.69 -16.63 10.86
N PHE A 410 -33.56 -16.04 11.29
CA PHE A 410 -32.25 -16.66 11.16
C PHE A 410 -31.94 -17.49 12.41
N GLY A 411 -32.02 -18.81 12.25
CA GLY A 411 -31.68 -19.73 13.32
C GLY A 411 -30.18 -19.87 13.55
N LYS A 412 -29.81 -20.24 14.78
CA LYS A 412 -28.41 -20.57 15.10
C LYS A 412 -27.90 -21.65 14.14
N GLN A 413 -26.95 -21.34 13.28
CA GLN A 413 -26.31 -22.36 12.44
C GLN A 413 -25.52 -23.32 13.34
N LYS A 414 -25.68 -24.61 13.11
CA LYS A 414 -24.85 -25.62 13.77
C LYS A 414 -23.44 -25.48 13.26
N LYS A 415 -22.48 -25.19 14.14
CA LYS A 415 -21.08 -25.24 13.83
C LYS A 415 -20.74 -26.61 13.25
N VAL A 416 -20.31 -26.65 12.00
CA VAL A 416 -19.90 -27.90 11.33
C VAL A 416 -18.55 -28.29 11.88
N GLN A 417 -18.48 -29.44 12.51
CA GLN A 417 -17.23 -30.05 12.97
C GLN A 417 -16.60 -30.77 11.77
N LEU A 418 -15.38 -30.40 11.39
CA LEU A 418 -14.64 -31.10 10.37
C LEU A 418 -13.97 -32.33 10.97
N ASP A 419 -14.33 -33.49 10.43
CA ASP A 419 -13.64 -34.77 10.63
C ASP A 419 -12.86 -35.08 9.34
N ILE A 420 -11.54 -35.08 9.45
CA ILE A 420 -10.64 -35.34 8.31
C ILE A 420 -10.52 -36.86 8.05
N GLY A 421 -11.19 -37.69 8.86
CA GLY A 421 -11.23 -39.15 8.68
C GLY A 421 -9.97 -39.88 9.16
N ALA A 422 -9.07 -39.23 9.88
CA ALA A 422 -7.92 -39.84 10.53
C ALA A 422 -8.03 -39.66 12.04
N HIS A 423 -8.18 -40.79 12.77
CA HIS A 423 -8.45 -40.78 14.24
C HIS A 423 -7.40 -40.08 15.10
N VAL A 424 -6.16 -39.88 14.58
CA VAL A 424 -5.09 -39.18 15.29
C VAL A 424 -5.14 -37.66 15.11
N LEU A 425 -5.98 -37.16 14.19
CA LEU A 425 -6.09 -35.73 13.92
C LEU A 425 -7.19 -35.12 14.84
N PRO A 426 -6.92 -33.88 15.32
CA PRO A 426 -7.93 -33.20 16.14
C PRO A 426 -9.14 -32.81 15.29
N HIS A 427 -10.32 -32.94 15.88
CA HIS A 427 -11.55 -32.37 15.34
C HIS A 427 -11.54 -30.87 15.58
N PHE A 428 -11.87 -30.05 14.56
CA PHE A 428 -12.03 -28.62 14.70
C PHE A 428 -13.29 -28.12 13.99
N VAL A 429 -13.72 -26.95 14.40
CA VAL A 429 -14.91 -26.33 13.83
C VAL A 429 -14.53 -25.64 12.52
N LYS A 430 -15.26 -25.93 11.45
CA LYS A 430 -15.13 -25.21 10.18
C LYS A 430 -15.49 -23.74 10.38
N ASP A 431 -14.67 -22.84 9.86
CA ASP A 431 -15.01 -21.42 9.77
C ASP A 431 -16.24 -21.22 8.89
N THR A 432 -17.06 -20.24 9.25
CA THR A 432 -18.32 -19.95 8.56
C THR A 432 -18.11 -19.14 7.27
N THR A 433 -16.93 -18.55 7.10
CA THR A 433 -16.53 -17.78 5.91
C THR A 433 -15.24 -18.34 5.32
N ASP A 434 -15.20 -18.47 4.00
CA ASP A 434 -13.97 -18.70 3.24
C ASP A 434 -13.45 -17.36 2.72
N ARG A 435 -12.17 -17.29 2.31
CA ARG A 435 -11.59 -16.11 1.68
C ARG A 435 -11.86 -16.14 0.18
N ASN A 436 -12.46 -15.09 -0.35
CA ASN A 436 -12.56 -14.90 -1.80
C ASN A 436 -11.36 -14.09 -2.29
N ARG A 437 -10.37 -14.75 -2.88
CA ARG A 437 -9.13 -14.14 -3.37
C ARG A 437 -9.35 -13.11 -4.50
N THR A 438 -10.49 -13.16 -5.18
CA THR A 438 -10.83 -12.22 -6.26
C THR A 438 -11.55 -10.98 -5.77
N SER A 439 -11.99 -10.93 -4.50
CA SER A 439 -12.71 -9.79 -3.95
C SER A 439 -11.76 -8.65 -3.59
N PRO A 440 -12.05 -7.41 -4.00
CA PRO A 440 -11.26 -6.24 -3.62
C PRO A 440 -11.42 -5.82 -2.17
N PHE A 441 -12.55 -6.16 -1.54
CA PHE A 441 -12.86 -5.82 -0.15
C PHE A 441 -13.63 -6.96 0.51
N ALA A 442 -12.95 -7.73 1.35
CA ALA A 442 -13.47 -8.95 1.92
C ALA A 442 -13.63 -8.88 3.44
N PHE A 443 -14.79 -9.33 3.94
CA PHE A 443 -14.98 -9.54 5.37
C PHE A 443 -14.29 -10.86 5.81
N THR A 444 -13.38 -10.77 6.78
CA THR A 444 -12.57 -11.91 7.23
C THR A 444 -12.73 -12.20 8.73
N GLY A 445 -13.99 -12.26 9.18
CA GLY A 445 -14.39 -12.70 10.51
C GLY A 445 -14.63 -11.56 11.52
N ASN A 446 -13.77 -10.56 11.63
CA ASN A 446 -13.93 -9.40 12.50
C ASN A 446 -13.27 -8.13 11.95
N LYS A 447 -12.96 -8.12 10.66
CA LYS A 447 -12.31 -7.03 9.94
C LYS A 447 -12.62 -7.12 8.47
N PHE A 448 -12.35 -6.04 7.75
CA PHE A 448 -12.34 -6.01 6.29
C PHE A 448 -10.91 -5.94 5.76
N GLU A 449 -10.62 -6.71 4.74
CA GLU A 449 -9.35 -6.74 4.04
C GLU A 449 -9.50 -6.02 2.69
N PHE A 450 -8.82 -4.88 2.53
CA PHE A 450 -8.74 -4.15 1.26
C PHE A 450 -7.54 -4.62 0.47
N ARG A 451 -7.76 -5.31 -0.64
CA ARG A 451 -6.77 -6.06 -1.41
C ARG A 451 -6.28 -5.33 -2.67
N MET A 452 -6.90 -4.20 -3.03
CA MET A 452 -6.52 -3.46 -4.23
C MET A 452 -5.21 -2.69 -4.09
N LEU A 453 -4.75 -2.40 -2.89
CA LEU A 453 -3.57 -1.56 -2.69
C LEU A 453 -2.30 -2.26 -3.14
N GLY A 454 -1.47 -1.57 -3.93
CA GLY A 454 -0.20 -2.07 -4.42
C GLY A 454 0.92 -2.02 -3.37
N SER A 455 1.95 -2.84 -3.55
CA SER A 455 3.04 -3.02 -2.58
C SER A 455 3.87 -1.76 -2.31
N ALA A 456 4.00 -0.85 -3.28
CA ALA A 456 4.72 0.41 -3.13
C ALA A 456 3.89 1.53 -2.50
N ALA A 457 2.58 1.33 -2.33
CA ALA A 457 1.67 2.37 -1.88
C ALA A 457 1.63 2.51 -0.35
N SER A 458 1.38 3.74 0.12
CA SER A 458 1.10 3.99 1.53
C SER A 458 -0.31 3.52 1.90
N VAL A 459 -0.43 2.75 2.95
CA VAL A 459 -1.73 2.32 3.50
C VAL A 459 -2.53 3.48 4.11
N ALA A 460 -1.96 4.69 4.26
CA ALA A 460 -2.70 5.87 4.68
C ALA A 460 -3.87 6.19 3.74
N ASN A 461 -3.66 6.10 2.42
CA ASN A 461 -4.63 6.51 1.42
C ASN A 461 -6.00 5.81 1.55
N PRO A 462 -6.09 4.46 1.54
CA PRO A 462 -7.37 3.78 1.69
C PRO A 462 -8.00 4.00 3.06
N ASN A 463 -7.19 4.16 4.12
CA ASN A 463 -7.70 4.40 5.45
C ASN A 463 -8.35 5.79 5.60
N VAL A 464 -7.78 6.83 4.97
CA VAL A 464 -8.39 8.17 4.92
C VAL A 464 -9.78 8.09 4.27
N VAL A 465 -9.89 7.42 3.13
CA VAL A 465 -11.16 7.27 2.41
C VAL A 465 -12.15 6.47 3.23
N LEU A 466 -11.77 5.28 3.69
CA LEU A 466 -12.66 4.37 4.40
C LEU A 466 -13.15 4.97 5.74
N ASN A 467 -12.24 5.56 6.52
CA ASN A 467 -12.61 6.22 7.77
C ASN A 467 -13.63 7.34 7.55
N THR A 468 -13.41 8.20 6.55
CA THR A 468 -14.30 9.34 6.27
C THR A 468 -15.65 8.88 5.75
N ALA A 469 -15.67 7.91 4.83
CA ALA A 469 -16.90 7.37 4.26
C ALA A 469 -17.75 6.64 5.30
N VAL A 470 -17.12 5.88 6.20
CA VAL A 470 -17.82 5.19 7.31
C VAL A 470 -18.33 6.22 8.34
N ALA A 471 -17.57 7.27 8.64
CA ALA A 471 -18.02 8.36 9.49
C ALA A 471 -19.28 9.04 8.91
N GLU A 472 -19.30 9.30 7.62
CA GLU A 472 -20.48 9.87 6.93
C GLU A 472 -21.69 8.93 7.02
N ALA A 473 -21.50 7.63 6.78
CA ALA A 473 -22.56 6.64 6.88
C ALA A 473 -23.15 6.58 8.32
N LEU A 474 -22.28 6.61 9.34
CA LEU A 474 -22.71 6.66 10.74
C LEU A 474 -23.41 7.95 11.09
N ALA A 475 -22.95 9.11 10.61
CA ALA A 475 -23.59 10.40 10.82
C ALA A 475 -25.00 10.43 10.24
N GLN A 476 -25.20 9.86 9.03
CA GLN A 476 -26.52 9.75 8.41
C GLN A 476 -27.42 8.80 9.20
N PHE A 477 -26.93 7.64 9.64
CA PHE A 477 -27.69 6.72 10.48
C PHE A 477 -28.05 7.35 11.83
N TYR A 478 -27.14 8.10 12.42
CA TYR A 478 -27.42 8.85 13.66
C TYR A 478 -28.57 9.85 13.46
N THR A 479 -28.53 10.63 12.40
CA THR A 479 -29.58 11.63 12.10
C THR A 479 -30.96 10.99 11.90
N GLU A 480 -31.01 9.78 11.32
CA GLU A 480 -32.27 9.03 11.18
C GLU A 480 -32.81 8.50 12.51
N LEU A 481 -31.91 8.15 13.44
CA LEU A 481 -32.29 7.50 14.72
C LEU A 481 -32.40 8.49 15.89
N GLU A 482 -31.80 9.69 15.79
CA GLU A 482 -31.85 10.68 16.84
C GLU A 482 -33.33 11.06 17.14
N GLY A 483 -33.67 11.18 18.41
CA GLY A 483 -35.04 11.44 18.82
C GLY A 483 -35.96 10.23 18.91
N THR A 484 -35.47 9.03 18.53
CA THR A 484 -36.19 7.77 18.77
C THR A 484 -36.19 7.48 20.27
N LYS A 485 -37.34 7.08 20.83
CA LYS A 485 -37.43 6.71 22.24
C LYS A 485 -36.66 5.41 22.51
N PRO A 486 -36.06 5.25 23.70
CA PRO A 486 -35.33 4.03 24.04
C PRO A 486 -36.11 2.73 23.84
N GLU A 487 -37.40 2.73 24.14
CA GLU A 487 -38.31 1.57 23.97
C GLU A 487 -38.53 1.20 22.49
N ASP A 488 -38.39 2.13 21.56
CA ASP A 488 -38.64 1.94 20.13
C ASP A 488 -37.31 1.77 19.34
N MET A 489 -36.16 1.93 20.00
CA MET A 489 -34.85 1.99 19.35
C MET A 489 -34.52 0.70 18.59
N GLU A 490 -34.76 -0.47 19.16
CA GLU A 490 -34.49 -1.76 18.53
C GLU A 490 -35.26 -1.92 17.21
N GLN A 491 -36.54 -1.56 17.21
CA GLN A 491 -37.37 -1.60 15.99
C GLN A 491 -36.90 -0.57 14.96
N ALA A 492 -36.56 0.65 15.39
CA ALA A 492 -36.08 1.70 14.49
C ALA A 492 -34.76 1.31 13.80
N VAL A 493 -33.84 0.70 14.56
CA VAL A 493 -32.57 0.19 14.00
C VAL A 493 -32.83 -0.96 13.03
N HIS A 494 -33.75 -1.87 13.35
CA HIS A 494 -34.09 -2.98 12.44
C HIS A 494 -34.62 -2.45 11.10
N GLU A 495 -35.55 -1.48 11.12
CA GLU A 495 -36.07 -0.84 9.90
C GLU A 495 -35.00 -0.05 9.13
N LEU A 496 -34.09 0.63 9.83
CA LEU A 496 -32.96 1.31 9.20
C LEU A 496 -32.08 0.31 8.46
N ILE A 497 -31.66 -0.79 9.13
CA ILE A 497 -30.82 -1.83 8.51
C ILE A 497 -31.52 -2.42 7.29
N LYS A 498 -32.80 -2.75 7.40
CA LYS A 498 -33.60 -3.31 6.30
C LYS A 498 -33.63 -2.38 5.07
N ARG A 499 -33.85 -1.07 5.27
CA ARG A 499 -33.78 -0.08 4.18
C ARG A 499 -32.39 0.04 3.60
N ALA A 500 -31.36 0.06 4.45
CA ALA A 500 -29.98 0.15 4.04
C ALA A 500 -29.55 -1.07 3.21
N ILE A 501 -29.93 -2.30 3.61
CA ILE A 501 -29.68 -3.51 2.81
C ILE A 501 -30.27 -3.37 1.43
N ARG A 502 -31.58 -3.03 1.33
CA ARG A 502 -32.24 -2.90 0.02
C ARG A 502 -31.58 -1.90 -0.92
N LYS A 503 -31.05 -0.81 -0.36
CA LYS A 503 -30.40 0.25 -1.14
C LYS A 503 -28.98 -0.10 -1.55
N HIS A 504 -28.20 -0.74 -0.66
CA HIS A 504 -26.75 -0.87 -0.80
C HIS A 504 -26.25 -2.29 -1.09
N LYS A 505 -27.13 -3.32 -1.09
CA LYS A 505 -26.71 -4.71 -1.38
C LYS A 505 -26.11 -4.93 -2.77
N LYS A 506 -26.28 -3.99 -3.69
CA LYS A 506 -25.73 -4.07 -5.04
C LYS A 506 -24.18 -4.17 -5.05
N VAL A 507 -23.49 -3.68 -4.03
CA VAL A 507 -22.03 -3.75 -3.90
C VAL A 507 -21.56 -5.11 -3.37
N ILE A 508 -22.48 -5.93 -2.82
CA ILE A 508 -22.15 -7.26 -2.25
C ILE A 508 -22.03 -8.27 -3.39
N PHE A 509 -20.89 -8.94 -3.46
CA PHE A 509 -20.62 -9.98 -4.46
C PHE A 509 -19.73 -11.08 -3.87
N ASN A 510 -20.23 -12.31 -3.80
CA ASN A 510 -19.54 -13.45 -3.25
C ASN A 510 -18.96 -14.40 -4.33
N GLY A 511 -19.10 -14.06 -5.62
CA GLY A 511 -18.67 -14.87 -6.74
C GLY A 511 -17.24 -14.60 -7.18
N ASN A 512 -16.88 -15.16 -8.36
CA ASN A 512 -15.57 -14.97 -8.97
C ASN A 512 -15.48 -13.60 -9.68
N GLY A 513 -14.69 -12.68 -9.15
CA GLY A 513 -14.49 -11.33 -9.67
C GLY A 513 -13.73 -11.24 -11.00
N TYR A 514 -13.11 -12.33 -11.48
CA TYR A 514 -12.32 -12.32 -12.71
C TYR A 514 -13.13 -12.60 -13.97
N THR A 515 -14.42 -12.93 -13.85
CA THR A 515 -15.23 -13.33 -15.00
C THR A 515 -15.82 -12.14 -15.74
N ASP A 516 -15.97 -12.26 -17.06
CA ASP A 516 -16.64 -11.24 -17.88
C ASP A 516 -18.12 -11.07 -17.49
N GLU A 517 -18.76 -12.13 -17.00
CA GLU A 517 -20.12 -12.09 -16.46
C GLU A 517 -20.22 -11.16 -15.26
N TRP A 518 -19.18 -11.11 -14.39
CA TRP A 518 -19.14 -10.15 -13.29
C TRP A 518 -19.02 -8.72 -13.80
N VAL A 519 -18.16 -8.45 -14.77
CA VAL A 519 -18.04 -7.10 -15.36
C VAL A 519 -19.38 -6.63 -15.90
N ALA A 520 -20.09 -7.48 -16.67
CA ALA A 520 -21.40 -7.16 -17.20
C ALA A 520 -22.48 -6.99 -16.11
N GLU A 521 -22.42 -7.79 -15.05
CA GLU A 521 -23.34 -7.69 -13.91
C GLU A 521 -23.07 -6.43 -13.08
N ALA A 522 -21.81 -6.08 -12.85
CA ALA A 522 -21.42 -4.86 -12.16
C ALA A 522 -21.92 -3.60 -12.87
N GLU A 523 -21.82 -3.57 -14.20
CA GLU A 523 -22.37 -2.49 -15.01
C GLU A 523 -23.89 -2.36 -14.84
N LYS A 524 -24.64 -3.47 -14.90
CA LYS A 524 -26.09 -3.48 -14.65
C LYS A 524 -26.46 -2.97 -13.25
N ARG A 525 -25.63 -3.27 -12.26
CA ARG A 525 -25.79 -2.80 -10.87
C ARG A 525 -25.43 -1.32 -10.71
N GLY A 526 -24.83 -0.70 -11.73
CA GLY A 526 -24.34 0.69 -11.69
C GLY A 526 -23.10 0.85 -10.80
N LEU A 527 -22.25 -0.17 -10.73
CA LEU A 527 -20.95 -0.11 -10.06
C LEU A 527 -19.90 0.49 -10.99
N TYR A 528 -18.95 1.24 -10.42
CA TYR A 528 -17.84 1.80 -11.18
C TYR A 528 -16.87 0.72 -11.64
N ASN A 529 -16.44 0.80 -12.90
CA ASN A 529 -15.29 0.10 -13.44
C ASN A 529 -14.28 1.15 -13.92
N LEU A 530 -13.22 1.36 -13.16
CA LEU A 530 -12.21 2.40 -13.39
C LEU A 530 -10.84 1.74 -13.55
N PRO A 531 -10.51 1.23 -14.76
CA PRO A 531 -9.37 0.34 -14.96
C PRO A 531 -8.02 1.02 -14.77
N SER A 532 -7.89 2.29 -15.17
CA SER A 532 -6.61 3.00 -15.16
C SER A 532 -6.58 4.18 -14.18
N THR A 533 -5.39 4.64 -13.90
CA THR A 533 -5.15 5.85 -13.09
C THR A 533 -5.78 7.10 -13.71
N PRO A 534 -5.61 7.41 -15.01
CA PRO A 534 -6.30 8.55 -15.64
C PRO A 534 -7.82 8.46 -15.60
N ASP A 535 -8.41 7.24 -15.69
CA ASP A 535 -9.86 7.04 -15.61
C ASP A 535 -10.42 7.34 -14.22
N CYS A 536 -9.70 6.97 -13.18
CA CYS A 536 -10.23 7.06 -11.82
C CYS A 536 -9.95 8.41 -11.12
N LEU A 537 -8.84 9.08 -11.42
CA LEU A 537 -8.44 10.30 -10.71
C LEU A 537 -9.45 11.45 -10.78
N PRO A 538 -10.19 11.68 -11.88
CA PRO A 538 -11.24 12.72 -11.91
C PRO A 538 -12.30 12.55 -10.83
N GLN A 539 -12.54 11.32 -10.36
CA GLN A 539 -13.50 11.05 -9.28
C GLN A 539 -13.10 11.73 -7.95
N LEU A 540 -11.81 12.01 -7.73
CA LEU A 540 -11.37 12.73 -6.53
C LEU A 540 -12.00 14.13 -6.41
N LEU A 541 -12.30 14.75 -7.55
CA LEU A 541 -12.89 16.09 -7.63
C LEU A 541 -14.39 16.09 -7.94
N ALA A 542 -15.04 14.92 -7.98
CA ALA A 542 -16.50 14.84 -8.11
C ALA A 542 -17.18 15.53 -6.91
N ASP A 543 -18.26 16.28 -7.15
CA ASP A 543 -18.92 17.10 -6.13
C ASP A 543 -19.24 16.33 -4.85
N LYS A 544 -19.79 15.10 -4.96
CA LYS A 544 -20.10 14.24 -3.80
C LYS A 544 -18.88 13.92 -2.95
N ASN A 545 -17.72 13.76 -3.58
CA ASN A 545 -16.47 13.39 -2.94
C ASN A 545 -15.78 14.60 -2.30
N VAL A 546 -15.84 15.75 -2.95
CA VAL A 546 -15.41 17.02 -2.37
C VAL A 546 -16.28 17.37 -1.16
N GLU A 547 -17.61 17.21 -1.26
CA GLU A 547 -18.52 17.43 -0.15
C GLU A 547 -18.23 16.51 1.04
N LEU A 548 -17.99 15.21 0.80
CA LEU A 548 -17.62 14.26 1.84
C LEU A 548 -16.44 14.77 2.67
N PHE A 549 -15.33 15.08 2.01
CA PHE A 549 -14.10 15.43 2.70
C PHE A 549 -14.15 16.81 3.35
N THR A 550 -14.80 17.80 2.71
CA THR A 550 -14.92 19.15 3.27
C THR A 550 -15.88 19.21 4.45
N LYS A 551 -17.00 18.49 4.39
CA LYS A 551 -17.97 18.35 5.48
C LYS A 551 -17.33 17.79 6.75
N HIS A 552 -16.46 16.81 6.60
CA HIS A 552 -15.77 16.14 7.69
C HIS A 552 -14.40 16.76 8.03
N HIS A 553 -14.04 17.89 7.43
CA HIS A 553 -12.78 18.60 7.65
C HIS A 553 -11.53 17.75 7.44
N VAL A 554 -11.61 16.71 6.60
CA VAL A 554 -10.47 15.82 6.30
C VAL A 554 -9.57 16.45 5.24
N PHE A 555 -10.17 17.01 4.18
CA PHE A 555 -9.48 17.81 3.18
C PHE A 555 -10.26 19.09 2.88
N THR A 556 -9.53 20.15 2.54
CA THR A 556 -10.12 21.28 1.81
C THR A 556 -10.22 20.95 0.32
N LYS A 557 -10.99 21.74 -0.44
CA LYS A 557 -11.07 21.56 -1.88
C LYS A 557 -9.70 21.77 -2.56
N GLU A 558 -8.95 22.73 -2.07
CA GLU A 558 -7.59 23.04 -2.54
C GLU A 558 -6.63 21.86 -2.29
N GLU A 559 -6.70 21.25 -1.10
CA GLU A 559 -5.91 20.06 -0.77
C GLU A 559 -6.26 18.85 -1.67
N LEU A 560 -7.53 18.68 -2.07
CA LEU A 560 -7.96 17.64 -3.02
C LEU A 560 -7.47 17.93 -4.42
N THR A 561 -7.61 19.17 -4.89
CA THR A 561 -7.12 19.59 -6.22
C THR A 561 -5.62 19.39 -6.34
N SER A 562 -4.87 19.78 -5.32
CA SER A 562 -3.43 19.55 -5.26
C SER A 562 -3.06 18.06 -5.41
N ARG A 563 -3.76 17.19 -4.70
CA ARG A 563 -3.50 15.74 -4.76
C ARG A 563 -3.86 15.13 -6.11
N TYR A 564 -4.92 15.62 -6.73
CA TYR A 564 -5.29 15.25 -8.10
C TYR A 564 -4.15 15.58 -9.08
N GLU A 565 -3.66 16.83 -9.07
CA GLU A 565 -2.56 17.27 -9.94
C GLU A 565 -1.28 16.47 -9.70
N ILE A 566 -0.89 16.29 -8.44
CA ILE A 566 0.34 15.54 -8.09
C ILE A 566 0.25 14.07 -8.54
N LYS A 567 -0.92 13.43 -8.40
CA LYS A 567 -1.10 12.03 -8.81
C LYS A 567 -1.01 11.88 -10.33
N LEU A 568 -1.62 12.80 -11.09
CA LEU A 568 -1.50 12.82 -12.56
C LEU A 568 -0.05 13.05 -13.01
N GLU A 569 0.62 14.05 -12.44
CA GLU A 569 2.04 14.31 -12.73
C GLU A 569 2.93 13.10 -12.42
N ASN A 570 2.69 12.43 -11.29
CA ASN A 570 3.44 11.21 -10.94
C ASN A 570 3.21 10.10 -11.94
N TYR A 571 1.96 9.89 -12.38
CA TYR A 571 1.63 8.92 -13.42
C TYR A 571 2.40 9.18 -14.71
N VAL A 572 2.31 10.42 -15.23
CA VAL A 572 2.98 10.85 -16.46
C VAL A 572 4.50 10.70 -16.34
N LYS A 573 5.08 11.12 -15.21
CA LYS A 573 6.53 11.03 -14.96
C LYS A 573 6.98 9.57 -14.89
N THR A 574 6.22 8.71 -14.23
CA THR A 574 6.54 7.27 -14.11
C THR A 574 6.55 6.59 -15.47
N ILE A 575 5.46 6.69 -16.24
CA ILE A 575 5.39 6.09 -17.59
C ILE A 575 6.44 6.73 -18.51
N GLY A 576 6.68 8.03 -18.39
CA GLY A 576 7.72 8.72 -19.17
C GLY A 576 9.15 8.24 -18.89
N ILE A 577 9.47 7.89 -17.63
CA ILE A 577 10.75 7.27 -17.25
C ILE A 577 10.83 5.86 -17.83
N GLU A 578 9.79 5.06 -17.68
CA GLU A 578 9.71 3.72 -18.23
C GLU A 578 9.88 3.70 -19.74
N ALA A 579 9.16 4.57 -20.45
CA ALA A 579 9.22 4.67 -21.92
C ALA A 579 10.64 5.05 -22.43
N ARG A 580 11.28 6.02 -21.76
CA ARG A 580 12.67 6.39 -22.10
C ARG A 580 13.65 5.28 -21.79
N THR A 581 13.47 4.59 -20.66
CA THR A 581 14.31 3.46 -20.27
C THR A 581 14.17 2.30 -21.25
N LEU A 582 12.94 1.97 -21.66
CA LEU A 582 12.67 0.98 -22.69
C LEU A 582 13.37 1.33 -24.01
N ALA A 583 13.18 2.56 -24.50
CA ALA A 583 13.81 3.05 -25.73
C ALA A 583 15.36 2.97 -25.66
N GLU A 584 15.94 3.29 -24.51
CA GLU A 584 17.39 3.20 -24.30
C GLU A 584 17.86 1.74 -24.30
N MET A 585 17.22 0.86 -23.56
CA MET A 585 17.60 -0.56 -23.49
C MET A 585 17.45 -1.25 -24.85
N ILE A 586 16.36 -1.01 -25.56
CA ILE A 586 16.18 -1.57 -26.91
C ILE A 586 17.31 -1.09 -27.83
N THR A 587 17.59 0.21 -27.83
CA THR A 587 18.58 0.80 -28.75
C THR A 587 20.02 0.41 -28.43
N LYS A 588 20.40 0.43 -27.14
CA LYS A 588 21.80 0.30 -26.72
C LYS A 588 22.21 -1.12 -26.26
N ASP A 589 21.24 -1.90 -25.80
CA ASP A 589 21.51 -3.22 -25.22
C ASP A 589 20.94 -4.34 -26.10
N PHE A 590 19.68 -4.27 -26.54
CA PHE A 590 19.01 -5.35 -27.23
C PHE A 590 19.30 -5.40 -28.74
N LEU A 591 19.12 -4.33 -29.47
CA LEU A 591 19.40 -4.31 -30.93
C LEU A 591 20.85 -4.70 -31.28
N PRO A 592 21.88 -4.26 -30.53
CA PRO A 592 23.25 -4.78 -30.73
C PRO A 592 23.36 -6.28 -30.53
N ALA A 593 22.68 -6.87 -29.54
CA ALA A 593 22.65 -8.32 -29.32
C ALA A 593 21.96 -9.05 -30.47
N VAL A 594 20.83 -8.56 -30.95
CA VAL A 594 20.12 -9.10 -32.14
C VAL A 594 21.03 -9.11 -33.36
N SER A 595 21.70 -7.97 -33.64
CA SER A 595 22.64 -7.84 -34.76
C SER A 595 23.83 -8.79 -34.65
N THR A 596 24.41 -8.90 -33.46
CA THR A 596 25.54 -9.81 -33.20
C THR A 596 25.14 -11.25 -33.45
N TYR A 597 24.03 -11.69 -32.93
CA TYR A 597 23.56 -13.05 -33.10
C TYR A 597 23.20 -13.37 -34.56
N ALA A 598 22.52 -12.46 -35.28
CA ALA A 598 22.25 -12.60 -36.69
C ALA A 598 23.54 -12.76 -37.53
N ALA A 599 24.58 -11.98 -37.20
CA ALA A 599 25.88 -12.08 -37.86
C ALA A 599 26.59 -13.43 -37.57
N GLU A 600 26.50 -13.96 -36.35
CA GLU A 600 27.07 -15.29 -35.99
C GLU A 600 26.37 -16.41 -36.74
N VAL A 601 25.03 -16.42 -36.77
CA VAL A 601 24.23 -17.41 -37.50
C VAL A 601 24.53 -17.35 -39.00
N SER A 602 24.63 -16.14 -39.58
CA SER A 602 24.97 -15.95 -40.99
C SER A 602 26.37 -16.49 -41.34
N LYS A 603 27.37 -16.25 -40.47
CA LYS A 603 28.72 -16.81 -40.63
C LYS A 603 28.72 -18.36 -40.57
N ASN A 604 27.96 -18.94 -39.66
CA ASN A 604 27.82 -20.36 -39.52
C ASN A 604 27.17 -21.01 -40.75
N ALA A 605 26.09 -20.39 -41.27
CA ALA A 605 25.45 -20.84 -42.52
C ALA A 605 26.41 -20.79 -43.72
N ALA A 606 27.14 -19.67 -43.88
CA ALA A 606 28.12 -19.52 -44.93
C ALA A 606 29.29 -20.55 -44.81
N ALA A 607 29.78 -20.80 -43.62
CA ALA A 607 30.80 -21.81 -43.36
C ALA A 607 30.35 -23.25 -43.71
N LYS A 608 29.08 -23.62 -43.37
CA LYS A 608 28.47 -24.91 -43.75
C LYS A 608 28.43 -25.07 -45.24
N LYS A 609 27.92 -24.07 -45.99
CA LYS A 609 27.85 -24.08 -47.46
C LYS A 609 29.23 -24.10 -48.12
N SER A 610 30.22 -23.43 -47.54
CA SER A 610 31.59 -23.45 -48.03
C SER A 610 32.26 -24.83 -47.87
N PHE A 611 31.99 -25.53 -46.78
CA PHE A 611 32.51 -26.89 -46.52
C PHE A 611 31.79 -27.95 -47.35
N MET A 612 30.47 -27.85 -47.47
CA MET A 612 29.63 -28.79 -48.21
C MET A 612 28.54 -27.99 -48.97
N ALA A 613 28.70 -27.89 -50.29
CA ALA A 613 27.79 -27.05 -51.13
C ALA A 613 26.30 -27.46 -51.03
N ALA A 614 26.02 -28.74 -50.73
CA ALA A 614 24.67 -29.26 -50.50
C ALA A 614 24.18 -29.15 -49.05
N ALA A 615 24.90 -28.46 -48.15
CA ALA A 615 24.45 -28.32 -46.77
C ALA A 615 23.10 -27.55 -46.69
N ASP A 616 22.17 -28.06 -45.91
CA ASP A 616 20.93 -27.40 -45.61
C ASP A 616 21.17 -26.30 -44.59
N THR A 617 20.81 -25.07 -44.96
CA THR A 617 20.90 -23.86 -44.11
C THR A 617 19.57 -23.14 -44.00
N THR A 618 18.45 -23.81 -44.34
CA THR A 618 17.12 -23.23 -44.34
C THR A 618 16.72 -22.68 -42.95
N SER A 619 17.09 -23.39 -41.88
CA SER A 619 16.79 -22.97 -40.50
C SER A 619 17.58 -21.72 -40.09
N GLU A 620 18.88 -21.66 -40.43
CA GLU A 620 19.70 -20.50 -40.18
C GLU A 620 19.24 -19.27 -40.98
N GLU A 621 18.88 -19.47 -42.26
CA GLU A 621 18.38 -18.40 -43.11
C GLU A 621 17.07 -17.82 -42.57
N ALA A 622 16.12 -18.69 -42.16
CA ALA A 622 14.85 -18.27 -41.54
C ALA A 622 15.07 -17.52 -40.21
N LEU A 623 16.02 -17.98 -39.38
CA LEU A 623 16.33 -17.28 -38.12
C LEU A 623 16.94 -15.90 -38.38
N VAL A 624 17.87 -15.77 -39.33
CA VAL A 624 18.46 -14.48 -39.71
C VAL A 624 17.40 -13.52 -40.26
N GLU A 625 16.48 -14.02 -41.08
CA GLU A 625 15.36 -13.23 -41.60
C GLU A 625 14.46 -12.72 -40.45
N LYS A 626 14.10 -13.58 -39.49
CA LYS A 626 13.30 -13.20 -38.32
C LYS A 626 14.00 -12.14 -37.46
N LEU A 627 15.30 -12.32 -37.17
CA LEU A 627 16.10 -11.36 -36.40
C LEU A 627 16.22 -10.01 -37.11
N SER A 628 16.42 -10.02 -38.44
CA SER A 628 16.57 -8.80 -39.25
C SER A 628 15.27 -8.03 -39.35
N THR A 629 14.15 -8.75 -39.53
CA THR A 629 12.81 -8.15 -39.56
C THR A 629 12.48 -7.49 -38.23
N ALA A 630 12.73 -8.17 -37.11
CA ALA A 630 12.52 -7.61 -35.78
C ALA A 630 13.42 -6.41 -35.47
N TYR A 631 14.68 -6.44 -35.90
CA TYR A 631 15.60 -5.29 -35.77
C TYR A 631 15.01 -4.03 -36.45
N THR A 632 14.51 -4.20 -37.69
CA THR A 632 13.90 -3.10 -38.45
C THR A 632 12.63 -2.59 -37.79
N ALA A 633 11.75 -3.51 -37.37
CA ALA A 633 10.50 -3.17 -36.67
C ALA A 633 10.78 -2.42 -35.38
N LEU A 634 11.63 -2.95 -34.48
CA LEU A 634 11.97 -2.32 -33.21
C LEU A 634 12.60 -0.94 -33.39
N THR A 635 13.42 -0.73 -34.42
CA THR A 635 14.00 0.58 -34.73
C THR A 635 12.90 1.60 -35.08
N ALA A 636 11.90 1.20 -35.86
CA ALA A 636 10.76 2.04 -36.22
C ALA A 636 9.88 2.35 -34.99
N GLU A 637 9.51 1.31 -34.24
CA GLU A 637 8.66 1.43 -33.04
C GLU A 637 9.30 2.33 -31.98
N VAL A 638 10.60 2.21 -31.70
CA VAL A 638 11.33 3.09 -30.77
C VAL A 638 11.36 4.54 -31.25
N THR A 639 11.46 4.75 -32.56
CA THR A 639 11.42 6.12 -33.13
C THR A 639 10.05 6.75 -32.95
N GLU A 640 8.99 5.98 -33.17
CA GLU A 640 7.61 6.41 -32.92
C GLU A 640 7.37 6.67 -31.43
N LEU A 641 7.81 5.76 -30.54
CA LEU A 641 7.70 5.93 -29.09
C LEU A 641 8.30 7.25 -28.63
N LYS A 642 9.49 7.60 -29.10
CA LYS A 642 10.13 8.90 -28.77
C LYS A 642 9.29 10.09 -29.20
N THR A 643 8.70 10.02 -30.41
CA THR A 643 7.80 11.06 -30.90
C THR A 643 6.54 11.19 -30.05
N LEU A 644 5.93 10.04 -29.66
CA LEU A 644 4.75 10.01 -28.78
C LEU A 644 5.06 10.60 -27.40
N ILE A 645 6.22 10.30 -26.82
CA ILE A 645 6.65 10.89 -25.55
C ILE A 645 6.70 12.42 -25.65
N ASP A 646 7.36 12.95 -26.67
CA ASP A 646 7.54 14.39 -26.84
C ASP A 646 6.20 15.10 -27.10
N THR A 647 5.34 14.54 -27.94
CA THR A 647 4.03 15.12 -28.25
C THR A 647 3.08 15.05 -27.06
N SER A 648 3.13 13.99 -26.26
CA SER A 648 2.29 13.85 -25.05
C SER A 648 2.73 14.82 -23.95
N PHE A 649 4.03 15.02 -23.74
CA PHE A 649 4.54 16.03 -22.80
C PHE A 649 4.25 17.47 -23.22
N ALA A 650 4.01 17.73 -24.51
CA ALA A 650 3.66 19.06 -25.00
C ALA A 650 2.21 19.48 -24.68
N LEU A 651 1.38 18.58 -24.18
CA LEU A 651 0.01 18.89 -23.77
C LEU A 651 0.02 19.69 -22.46
N GLU A 652 -0.64 20.85 -22.46
CA GLU A 652 -0.70 21.74 -21.29
C GLU A 652 -1.66 21.22 -20.19
N ASP A 653 -2.70 20.49 -20.59
CA ASP A 653 -3.68 19.91 -19.66
C ASP A 653 -3.13 18.60 -19.08
N THR A 654 -2.97 18.54 -17.76
CA THR A 654 -2.37 17.41 -17.04
C THR A 654 -3.18 16.12 -17.21
N GLN A 655 -4.52 16.22 -17.23
CA GLN A 655 -5.39 15.06 -17.42
C GLN A 655 -5.23 14.50 -18.85
N LYS A 656 -5.29 15.38 -19.88
CA LYS A 656 -5.08 14.96 -21.28
C LYS A 656 -3.69 14.41 -21.52
N CYS A 657 -2.70 14.97 -20.85
CA CYS A 657 -1.34 14.44 -20.88
C CYS A 657 -1.31 13.00 -20.32
N ALA A 658 -1.93 12.75 -19.16
CA ALA A 658 -1.99 11.43 -18.57
C ALA A 658 -2.77 10.42 -19.45
N GLU A 659 -3.88 10.83 -20.05
CA GLU A 659 -4.64 10.04 -21.02
C GLU A 659 -3.79 9.70 -22.26
N ALA A 660 -3.04 10.64 -22.81
CA ALA A 660 -2.15 10.39 -23.95
C ALA A 660 -1.01 9.42 -23.57
N PHE A 661 -0.47 9.53 -22.36
CA PHE A 661 0.54 8.57 -21.87
C PHE A 661 -0.05 7.17 -21.70
N HIS A 662 -1.28 7.05 -21.22
CA HIS A 662 -1.97 5.76 -21.11
C HIS A 662 -2.30 5.17 -22.51
N ASP A 663 -3.02 5.92 -23.33
CA ASP A 663 -3.62 5.39 -24.56
C ASP A 663 -2.61 5.21 -25.70
N GLN A 664 -1.54 6.01 -25.73
CA GLN A 664 -0.60 6.02 -26.84
C GLN A 664 0.80 5.55 -26.43
N VAL A 665 1.38 6.16 -25.39
CA VAL A 665 2.77 5.84 -24.99
C VAL A 665 2.84 4.42 -24.41
N LEU A 666 1.95 4.07 -23.47
CA LEU A 666 1.93 2.75 -22.85
C LEU A 666 1.57 1.66 -23.86
N ALA A 667 0.61 1.90 -24.75
CA ALA A 667 0.27 0.97 -25.82
C ALA A 667 1.47 0.71 -26.74
N LYS A 668 2.21 1.75 -27.13
CA LYS A 668 3.43 1.61 -27.93
C LYS A 668 4.55 0.87 -27.21
N MET A 669 4.70 1.08 -25.90
CA MET A 669 5.64 0.29 -25.08
C MET A 669 5.28 -1.20 -25.09
N GLU A 670 3.99 -1.55 -25.08
CA GLU A 670 3.52 -2.92 -25.13
C GLU A 670 3.81 -3.60 -26.48
N ASP A 671 3.66 -2.86 -27.60
CA ASP A 671 4.05 -3.35 -28.93
C ASP A 671 5.56 -3.69 -28.97
N ILE A 672 6.39 -2.78 -28.45
CA ILE A 672 7.85 -2.99 -28.37
C ILE A 672 8.18 -4.18 -27.45
N ARG A 673 7.54 -4.26 -26.28
CA ARG A 673 7.74 -5.36 -25.32
C ARG A 673 7.45 -6.71 -25.97
N THR A 674 6.34 -6.83 -26.67
CA THR A 674 5.93 -8.08 -27.32
C THR A 674 6.97 -8.53 -28.35
N ILE A 675 7.40 -7.65 -29.26
CA ILE A 675 8.40 -7.99 -30.26
C ILE A 675 9.74 -8.33 -29.61
N ALA A 676 10.18 -7.55 -28.62
CA ALA A 676 11.46 -7.76 -27.98
C ALA A 676 11.50 -9.08 -27.18
N SER A 677 10.44 -9.40 -26.43
CA SER A 677 10.35 -10.63 -25.64
C SER A 677 10.33 -11.88 -26.53
N ASP A 678 9.59 -11.86 -27.65
CA ASP A 678 9.56 -12.95 -28.61
C ASP A 678 10.92 -13.22 -29.28
N ILE A 679 11.69 -12.19 -29.49
CA ILE A 679 13.04 -12.29 -30.08
C ILE A 679 14.07 -12.67 -29.04
N GLU A 680 13.97 -12.17 -27.80
CA GLU A 680 14.86 -12.55 -26.69
C GLU A 680 14.88 -14.06 -26.48
N ALA A 681 13.71 -14.71 -26.58
CA ALA A 681 13.60 -16.17 -26.47
C ALA A 681 14.43 -16.97 -27.50
N LEU A 682 14.93 -16.32 -28.55
CA LEU A 682 15.75 -16.95 -29.60
C LEU A 682 17.26 -16.67 -29.42
N ILE A 683 17.62 -15.71 -28.57
CA ILE A 683 18.98 -15.24 -28.41
C ILE A 683 19.64 -15.95 -27.21
N PRO A 684 20.83 -16.54 -27.37
CA PRO A 684 21.55 -17.12 -26.25
C PRO A 684 21.87 -16.09 -25.16
N ASP A 685 21.67 -16.43 -23.88
CA ASP A 685 21.95 -15.55 -22.74
C ASP A 685 23.35 -14.96 -22.74
N SER A 686 24.33 -15.70 -23.27
CA SER A 686 25.72 -15.25 -23.37
C SER A 686 25.95 -14.04 -24.28
N ILE A 687 24.96 -13.70 -25.10
CA ILE A 687 25.00 -12.55 -26.02
C ILE A 687 24.30 -11.33 -25.42
N LEU A 688 23.36 -11.57 -24.48
CA LEU A 688 22.64 -10.50 -23.79
C LEU A 688 23.55 -9.83 -22.75
N SER A 689 23.50 -8.50 -22.69
CA SER A 689 24.27 -7.70 -21.70
C SER A 689 23.56 -7.54 -20.36
N TYR A 690 22.36 -8.05 -20.22
CA TYR A 690 21.50 -7.98 -19.03
C TYR A 690 20.93 -9.39 -18.69
N PRO A 691 20.52 -9.65 -17.45
CA PRO A 691 19.99 -10.94 -17.04
C PRO A 691 18.54 -11.14 -17.53
N THR A 692 18.24 -12.40 -17.87
CA THR A 692 16.91 -12.88 -18.26
C THR A 692 16.01 -13.15 -17.05
N TYR A 693 14.72 -13.41 -17.26
CA TYR A 693 13.75 -13.67 -16.17
C TYR A 693 14.09 -14.90 -15.35
N ASP A 694 14.54 -15.99 -15.98
CA ASP A 694 14.96 -17.20 -15.27
C ASP A 694 16.15 -16.95 -14.35
N GLN A 695 17.13 -16.14 -14.80
CA GLN A 695 18.27 -15.75 -13.97
C GLN A 695 17.85 -14.87 -12.79
N LEU A 696 16.89 -13.95 -12.97
CA LEU A 696 16.40 -13.08 -11.89
C LEU A 696 15.53 -13.83 -10.87
N LEU A 697 14.65 -14.70 -11.33
CA LEU A 697 13.65 -15.36 -10.50
C LEU A 697 14.14 -16.62 -9.81
N PHE A 698 15.20 -17.27 -10.35
CA PHE A 698 15.67 -18.58 -9.88
C PHE A 698 17.13 -18.57 -9.39
N SER A 699 17.78 -17.43 -9.29
CA SER A 699 19.17 -17.32 -8.82
C SER A 699 19.36 -17.49 -7.30
N LEU A 700 18.31 -17.34 -6.51
CA LEU A 700 18.38 -17.40 -5.05
C LEU A 700 18.15 -18.81 -4.53
#